data_4f3b9847aaea23425980a59ffcb7c2ce
#
_entry.id   4f3b9847aaea23425980a59ffcb7c2ce
#
_cell.length_a   1.000
_cell.length_b   1.000
_cell.length_c   1.000
_cell.angle_alpha   90.00
_cell.angle_beta   90.00
_cell.angle_gamma   90.00
#
_symmetry.space_group_name_H-M   'P 1'
#
loop_
_entity.id
_entity.type
_entity.pdbx_description
1 polymer ?
#
loop_
_entity_poly.entity_id
_entity_poly.type
_entity_poly.pdbx_seq_one_letter_code
_entity_poly.pdbx_strand_id
1 'polypeptide(L)'
;MNKSQDLSSLPPPLGEGGGGGTRRSNSARPAQGRLPPSRPSPKGGRSRAVKAALDAWFAARGWKPFKFQREVWKAIADGRSGLLHATTGAGKTYAVWLGALQAFARARKANANARPVAEPLTVLWLTPMRALAADTLRALQQALEALGAEVHPWSAGARSGDTTSAERNAQNQRLPTVLVTTPESLSLMLARADAREVLGHVRMAVVDEWHELLGNKRGVQVQLALARLKRWSPGLAIWGMSATLGNLHEAMHALLGREDGVLVQGQVPKKLVVDSLLPGVAERFPWGGHLGLTMLPQVIEEIAASSTTLVFTNTRSQAEIWYQAMLEARPEWAGLIALHHGSLDREVREWVELGLKSGELKAVVCTSSLDLGVDFLPVERVLQIGSPKGVARLLQRAGRSGHAPGRPSRITLVPTHSVEMVEGSAARTAIAAGHIEARHSPEQPLDVLVQHLVTVALGGGFVPDELYEEVRGTAAYEGLSRENWQWCLEFVAQGGPSLAAYPDYKRVVPDAEGVWRVPDARLARRHRMNIGTIVSDASISVQYLGGSKIGNVEESFVARMKAGDCFLFGGRMLELVRIHDMTAWVRRASGKRAAVPRWGGGRMPLSNTLADAVVQQLAQAGEGRYDSPELQCVRPLLEIQQQWSALPTPQTLLAETLSTREGSHLFLYPFAGRHVHLGLASLLAWRIAQHEARTFSIAVNDYGFELLSATEVDWPALLPQVLALPQGEDAHALLLHEVLASLNASELAQRRFREIARVSGLIYQGYPGEKRSSKQLQASSSLFWEVFRKYDPGNRLLLQAEQELLSQELEIGRLRASLERIATQQLVLKPLARPTPFSFPLMVELFREKLSNENVADRIARMVEQLEKAAGGAVTAGGVERVKGTLAFGQEGPGKPPKPVSQRRDRRRPSRPSRPLPPL
;
A
#
# COMPACT_ATOMS: atom_id res chain seq x y z
N MET A 1 31.38 -53.44 4.77
CA MET A 1 31.22 -54.20 3.52
C MET A 1 30.95 -53.18 2.43
N ASN A 2 31.96 -52.84 1.81
CA ASN A 2 32.35 -52.69 0.41
C ASN A 2 31.25 -52.69 -0.65
N LYS A 3 31.17 -51.62 -1.42
CA LYS A 3 31.46 -51.60 -2.87
C LYS A 3 31.57 -50.18 -3.40
N SER A 4 32.79 -49.84 -3.74
CA SER A 4 33.24 -48.79 -4.64
C SER A 4 33.01 -49.19 -6.10
N GLN A 5 32.76 -48.24 -6.97
CA GLN A 5 33.05 -48.21 -8.43
C GLN A 5 32.85 -46.76 -8.87
N ASP A 6 33.81 -46.11 -9.19
CA ASP A 6 34.80 -45.92 -10.25
C ASP A 6 34.33 -44.82 -11.25
N LEU A 7 35.08 -43.74 -11.21
CA LEU A 7 35.16 -42.61 -12.15
C LEU A 7 36.21 -42.99 -13.23
N SER A 8 35.89 -42.76 -14.48
CA SER A 8 36.90 -42.31 -15.48
C SER A 8 36.23 -42.09 -16.84
N SER A 9 36.32 -40.87 -17.36
CA SER A 9 36.86 -40.56 -18.69
C SER A 9 36.53 -39.11 -19.11
N LEU A 10 37.54 -38.30 -19.00
CA LEU A 10 37.70 -37.03 -19.72
C LEU A 10 38.81 -37.27 -20.78
N PRO A 11 38.72 -36.78 -22.02
CA PRO A 11 39.81 -36.74 -22.96
C PRO A 11 40.61 -35.45 -22.84
N PRO A 12 41.89 -35.46 -23.24
CA PRO A 12 42.89 -34.42 -23.02
C PRO A 12 42.95 -33.40 -24.18
N PRO A 13 43.67 -32.27 -23.97
CA PRO A 13 43.84 -31.23 -25.00
C PRO A 13 45.05 -31.50 -25.91
N LEU A 14 44.89 -31.15 -27.17
CA LEU A 14 45.97 -31.02 -28.18
C LEU A 14 46.23 -29.52 -28.33
N GLY A 15 47.42 -28.95 -28.34
CA GLY A 15 48.70 -29.38 -28.84
C GLY A 15 49.22 -28.21 -29.68
N GLU A 16 50.37 -27.67 -29.29
CA GLU A 16 51.00 -26.47 -29.85
C GLU A 16 51.45 -26.67 -31.30
N GLY A 17 51.44 -25.55 -32.07
CA GLY A 17 52.11 -25.44 -33.37
C GLY A 17 52.49 -23.98 -33.64
N GLY A 18 53.80 -23.71 -33.50
CA GLY A 18 54.38 -22.38 -33.66
C GLY A 18 54.63 -21.95 -35.12
N GLY A 19 54.80 -20.67 -35.29
CA GLY A 19 55.22 -20.06 -36.54
C GLY A 19 55.46 -18.56 -36.37
N GLY A 20 56.71 -18.15 -36.27
CA GLY A 20 57.15 -16.78 -36.04
C GLY A 20 56.99 -15.86 -37.23
N GLY A 21 56.92 -14.58 -36.92
CA GLY A 21 56.87 -13.48 -37.89
C GLY A 21 56.93 -12.12 -37.21
N THR A 22 58.12 -11.60 -37.07
CA THR A 22 58.46 -10.25 -36.62
C THR A 22 57.89 -9.19 -37.57
N ARG A 23 57.18 -8.16 -37.06
CA ARG A 23 57.26 -6.78 -37.54
C ARG A 23 56.65 -5.73 -36.62
N ARG A 24 57.52 -4.88 -36.14
CA ARG A 24 57.46 -3.43 -35.86
C ARG A 24 56.21 -2.79 -35.23
N SER A 25 56.51 -2.27 -34.05
CA SER A 25 55.82 -1.18 -33.34
C SER A 25 55.24 -0.07 -34.19
N ASN A 26 53.97 0.28 -33.96
CA ASN A 26 53.52 1.65 -34.09
C ASN A 26 52.45 1.92 -33.00
N SER A 27 52.85 2.81 -32.12
CA SER A 27 51.98 3.40 -31.10
C SER A 27 50.94 4.30 -31.75
N ALA A 28 49.66 3.93 -31.64
CA ALA A 28 48.56 4.84 -31.90
C ALA A 28 47.59 4.80 -30.72
N ARG A 29 47.49 5.92 -30.01
CA ARG A 29 46.45 6.19 -29.01
C ARG A 29 45.08 5.98 -29.64
N PRO A 30 44.11 5.33 -28.99
CA PRO A 30 42.75 5.33 -29.49
C PRO A 30 42.14 6.73 -29.30
N ALA A 31 41.81 7.35 -30.42
CA ALA A 31 41.02 8.57 -30.43
C ALA A 31 39.68 8.39 -29.77
N GLN A 32 39.36 9.28 -28.85
CA GLN A 32 38.02 9.45 -28.34
C GLN A 32 37.07 9.78 -29.50
N GLY A 33 36.35 8.78 -29.98
CA GLY A 33 35.29 8.95 -30.98
C GLY A 33 34.12 9.74 -30.35
N ARG A 34 34.10 11.04 -30.54
CA ARG A 34 32.89 11.84 -30.44
C ARG A 34 31.87 11.30 -31.43
N LEU A 35 30.82 10.66 -30.92
CA LEU A 35 29.63 10.36 -31.71
C LEU A 35 29.10 11.68 -32.30
N PRO A 36 28.83 11.77 -33.60
CA PRO A 36 28.27 12.99 -34.20
C PRO A 36 26.89 13.25 -33.60
N PRO A 37 26.51 14.51 -33.32
CA PRO A 37 25.17 14.86 -32.89
C PRO A 37 24.19 14.39 -33.97
N SER A 38 23.19 13.60 -33.51
CA SER A 38 22.13 13.13 -34.40
C SER A 38 21.40 14.30 -35.02
N ARG A 39 21.55 14.47 -36.35
CA ARG A 39 20.81 15.47 -37.13
C ARG A 39 19.30 15.31 -36.87
N PRO A 40 18.56 16.39 -36.62
CA PRO A 40 17.11 16.31 -36.55
C PRO A 40 16.56 15.80 -37.89
N SER A 41 15.82 14.72 -37.84
CA SER A 41 15.17 14.06 -38.97
C SER A 41 14.09 14.98 -39.57
N PRO A 42 13.83 14.98 -40.88
CA PRO A 42 12.86 15.87 -41.51
C PRO A 42 11.44 15.65 -40.97
N LYS A 43 10.88 16.70 -40.35
CA LYS A 43 9.66 16.77 -39.59
C LYS A 43 8.36 16.79 -40.43
N GLY A 44 8.13 16.00 -41.42
CA GLY A 44 6.90 16.22 -42.18
C GLY A 44 6.08 15.04 -42.68
N GLY A 45 6.71 13.96 -43.07
CA GLY A 45 6.00 12.85 -43.73
C GLY A 45 5.65 11.63 -42.83
N ARG A 46 6.45 11.43 -41.81
CA ARG A 46 6.39 10.18 -40.99
C ARG A 46 5.28 10.21 -39.91
N SER A 47 4.96 11.39 -39.42
CA SER A 47 3.91 11.62 -38.42
C SER A 47 2.49 11.52 -38.97
N ARG A 48 2.29 11.78 -40.29
CA ARG A 48 0.94 11.80 -40.86
C ARG A 48 0.28 10.41 -40.97
N ALA A 49 1.04 9.37 -41.35
CA ALA A 49 0.48 8.02 -41.48
C ALA A 49 0.10 7.44 -40.11
N VAL A 50 0.98 7.57 -39.09
CA VAL A 50 0.67 7.13 -37.72
C VAL A 50 -0.53 7.91 -37.16
N LYS A 51 -0.59 9.22 -37.41
CA LYS A 51 -1.74 10.02 -36.97
C LYS A 51 -3.03 9.62 -37.66
N ALA A 52 -3.02 9.38 -38.95
CA ALA A 52 -4.20 8.92 -39.69
C ALA A 52 -4.70 7.53 -39.20
N ALA A 53 -3.79 6.61 -38.92
CA ALA A 53 -4.12 5.31 -38.35
C ALA A 53 -4.75 5.43 -36.93
N LEU A 54 -4.24 6.35 -36.12
CA LEU A 54 -4.82 6.65 -34.81
C LEU A 54 -6.20 7.29 -34.88
N ASP A 55 -6.39 8.23 -35.81
CA ASP A 55 -7.70 8.87 -36.06
C ASP A 55 -8.71 7.82 -36.51
N ALA A 56 -8.31 6.88 -37.37
CA ALA A 56 -9.14 5.75 -37.79
C ALA A 56 -9.47 4.80 -36.62
N TRP A 57 -8.48 4.55 -35.74
CA TRP A 57 -8.67 3.71 -34.55
C TRP A 57 -9.68 4.32 -33.57
N PHE A 58 -9.68 5.63 -33.35
CA PHE A 58 -10.69 6.35 -32.58
C PHE A 58 -12.07 6.28 -33.25
N ALA A 59 -12.11 6.56 -34.55
CA ALA A 59 -13.36 6.54 -35.33
C ALA A 59 -14.04 5.15 -35.30
N ALA A 60 -13.28 4.08 -35.45
CA ALA A 60 -13.78 2.70 -35.40
C ALA A 60 -14.42 2.34 -34.05
N ARG A 61 -14.07 3.05 -32.97
CA ARG A 61 -14.65 2.88 -31.63
C ARG A 61 -15.73 3.92 -31.28
N GLY A 62 -16.03 4.81 -32.18
CA GLY A 62 -16.95 5.93 -31.91
C GLY A 62 -16.39 6.95 -30.89
N TRP A 63 -15.07 6.94 -30.66
CA TRP A 63 -14.44 7.80 -29.68
C TRP A 63 -13.90 9.09 -30.32
N LYS A 64 -13.81 10.14 -29.50
CA LYS A 64 -13.14 11.39 -29.87
C LYS A 64 -12.07 11.69 -28.80
N PRO A 65 -10.82 12.06 -29.22
CA PRO A 65 -9.78 12.41 -28.26
C PRO A 65 -10.19 13.62 -27.41
N PHE A 66 -10.01 13.53 -26.11
CA PHE A 66 -10.21 14.64 -25.19
C PHE A 66 -9.15 15.74 -25.39
N LYS A 67 -9.43 16.95 -24.93
CA LYS A 67 -8.51 18.09 -25.01
C LYS A 67 -7.17 17.79 -24.35
N PHE A 68 -7.19 17.27 -23.11
CA PHE A 68 -6.00 16.92 -22.35
C PHE A 68 -5.13 15.85 -23.06
N GLN A 69 -5.73 14.89 -23.78
CA GLN A 69 -4.97 13.90 -24.55
C GLN A 69 -4.16 14.55 -25.67
N ARG A 70 -4.76 15.52 -26.38
CA ARG A 70 -4.07 16.28 -27.43
C ARG A 70 -2.95 17.16 -26.85
N GLU A 71 -3.14 17.72 -25.66
CA GLU A 71 -2.12 18.49 -24.94
C GLU A 71 -0.91 17.61 -24.59
N VAL A 72 -1.15 16.38 -24.07
CA VAL A 72 -0.10 15.39 -23.80
C VAL A 72 0.62 15.00 -25.09
N TRP A 73 -0.11 14.71 -26.17
CA TRP A 73 0.52 14.35 -27.46
C TRP A 73 1.42 15.44 -28.00
N LYS A 74 0.97 16.71 -27.89
CA LYS A 74 1.79 17.86 -28.28
C LYS A 74 3.05 17.97 -27.43
N ALA A 75 2.91 17.89 -26.10
CA ALA A 75 4.03 18.01 -25.18
C ALA A 75 5.07 16.89 -25.40
N ILE A 76 4.63 15.63 -25.63
CA ILE A 76 5.52 14.52 -25.98
C ILE A 76 6.21 14.73 -27.33
N ALA A 77 5.50 15.23 -28.34
CA ALA A 77 6.07 15.54 -29.65
C ALA A 77 7.13 16.65 -29.58
N ASP A 78 6.96 17.59 -28.66
CA ASP A 78 7.90 18.68 -28.37
C ASP A 78 9.08 18.21 -27.47
N GLY A 79 9.12 16.91 -27.09
CA GLY A 79 10.18 16.31 -26.25
C GLY A 79 10.11 16.71 -24.78
N ARG A 80 8.95 17.19 -24.30
CA ARG A 80 8.79 17.65 -22.92
C ARG A 80 8.40 16.52 -21.97
N SER A 81 8.91 16.58 -20.75
CA SER A 81 8.50 15.75 -19.62
C SER A 81 7.32 16.36 -18.88
N GLY A 82 6.55 15.57 -18.12
CA GLY A 82 5.43 16.12 -17.37
C GLY A 82 4.68 15.14 -16.49
N LEU A 83 3.61 15.65 -15.87
CA LEU A 83 2.66 14.90 -15.07
C LEU A 83 1.24 15.05 -15.65
N LEU A 84 0.60 13.93 -15.94
CA LEU A 84 -0.80 13.87 -16.31
C LEU A 84 -1.64 13.51 -15.08
N HIS A 85 -2.49 14.44 -14.65
CA HIS A 85 -3.48 14.22 -13.60
C HIS A 85 -4.88 14.17 -14.19
N ALA A 86 -5.55 13.03 -14.11
CA ALA A 86 -6.93 12.87 -14.56
C ALA A 86 -7.62 11.71 -13.83
N THR A 87 -8.94 11.80 -13.70
CA THR A 87 -9.74 10.78 -13.01
C THR A 87 -9.57 9.38 -13.62
N THR A 88 -9.84 8.35 -12.83
CA THR A 88 -9.80 6.96 -13.29
C THR A 88 -10.82 6.74 -14.41
N GLY A 89 -10.44 5.98 -15.44
CA GLY A 89 -11.29 5.74 -16.62
C GLY A 89 -11.34 6.87 -17.64
N ALA A 90 -10.59 7.98 -17.44
CA ALA A 90 -10.49 9.09 -18.38
C ALA A 90 -9.63 8.81 -19.63
N GLY A 91 -8.97 7.65 -19.71
CA GLY A 91 -8.10 7.30 -20.83
C GLY A 91 -6.68 7.89 -20.72
N LYS A 92 -6.13 7.99 -19.49
CA LYS A 92 -4.74 8.42 -19.22
C LYS A 92 -3.71 7.59 -19.97
N THR A 93 -3.85 6.25 -19.93
CA THR A 93 -2.95 5.31 -20.61
C THR A 93 -2.86 5.61 -22.09
N TYR A 94 -4.00 5.83 -22.77
CA TYR A 94 -4.00 6.19 -24.19
C TYR A 94 -3.50 7.61 -24.46
N ALA A 95 -3.64 8.55 -23.52
CA ALA A 95 -3.06 9.89 -23.66
C ALA A 95 -1.53 9.79 -23.81
N VAL A 96 -0.88 9.05 -22.92
CA VAL A 96 0.58 8.92 -22.91
C VAL A 96 1.06 7.94 -24.00
N TRP A 97 0.41 6.79 -24.13
CA TRP A 97 0.78 5.75 -25.08
C TRP A 97 0.70 6.19 -26.54
N LEU A 98 -0.43 6.76 -26.93
CA LEU A 98 -0.60 7.20 -28.32
C LEU A 98 0.26 8.42 -28.64
N GLY A 99 0.60 9.24 -27.65
CA GLY A 99 1.61 10.28 -27.76
C GLY A 99 3.01 9.72 -28.06
N ALA A 100 3.41 8.67 -27.33
CA ALA A 100 4.67 7.97 -27.57
C ALA A 100 4.73 7.34 -28.97
N LEU A 101 3.66 6.69 -29.41
CA LEU A 101 3.56 6.13 -30.76
C LEU A 101 3.70 7.23 -31.84
N GLN A 102 3.02 8.36 -31.69
CA GLN A 102 3.12 9.48 -32.64
C GLN A 102 4.53 10.08 -32.69
N ALA A 103 5.21 10.16 -31.54
CA ALA A 103 6.53 10.76 -31.43
C ALA A 103 7.66 9.83 -31.93
N PHE A 104 7.55 8.53 -31.67
CA PHE A 104 8.69 7.60 -31.82
C PHE A 104 8.46 6.50 -32.85
N ALA A 105 7.23 6.08 -33.14
CA ALA A 105 6.98 5.04 -34.13
C ALA A 105 7.27 5.53 -35.55
N ARG A 106 7.80 4.62 -36.36
CA ARG A 106 8.12 4.91 -37.77
C ARG A 106 7.04 4.30 -38.68
N ALA A 107 6.60 5.05 -39.68
CA ALA A 107 5.77 4.50 -40.73
C ALA A 107 6.51 3.39 -41.50
N ARG A 108 5.81 2.32 -41.84
CA ARG A 108 6.37 1.21 -42.65
C ARG A 108 6.65 1.71 -44.07
N LYS A 109 7.87 1.51 -44.57
CA LYS A 109 8.17 1.80 -45.95
C LYS A 109 7.61 0.71 -46.87
N ALA A 110 6.91 1.07 -47.91
CA ALA A 110 6.26 0.15 -48.87
C ALA A 110 7.21 -0.80 -49.61
N ASN A 111 8.50 -0.53 -49.61
CA ASN A 111 9.52 -1.28 -50.40
C ASN A 111 10.50 -2.06 -49.53
N ALA A 112 10.08 -2.79 -48.52
CA ALA A 112 11.01 -3.51 -47.67
C ALA A 112 11.00 -5.02 -47.94
N ASN A 113 11.75 -5.49 -48.95
CA ASN A 113 12.23 -6.89 -49.04
C ASN A 113 13.30 -7.22 -47.98
N ALA A 114 13.72 -6.25 -47.15
CA ALA A 114 14.59 -6.47 -46.02
C ALA A 114 13.76 -6.88 -44.79
N ARG A 115 14.17 -7.96 -44.11
CA ARG A 115 13.60 -8.33 -42.79
C ARG A 115 13.67 -7.09 -41.89
N PRO A 116 12.55 -6.64 -41.32
CA PRO A 116 12.56 -5.45 -40.48
C PRO A 116 13.49 -5.69 -39.27
N VAL A 117 14.51 -4.83 -39.16
CA VAL A 117 15.36 -4.79 -37.95
C VAL A 117 14.46 -4.32 -36.82
N ALA A 118 14.27 -5.17 -35.82
CA ALA A 118 13.41 -4.82 -34.71
C ALA A 118 14.03 -3.66 -33.91
N GLU A 119 13.20 -2.70 -33.51
CA GLU A 119 13.61 -1.52 -32.76
C GLU A 119 14.09 -1.91 -31.34
N PRO A 120 15.12 -1.22 -30.77
CA PRO A 120 15.55 -1.42 -29.39
C PRO A 120 14.47 -0.97 -28.41
N LEU A 121 14.68 -1.24 -27.11
CA LEU A 121 13.81 -0.72 -26.06
C LEU A 121 13.73 0.80 -26.15
N THR A 122 12.55 1.31 -26.47
CA THR A 122 12.28 2.73 -26.72
C THR A 122 11.41 3.35 -25.62
N VAL A 123 10.40 2.59 -25.14
CA VAL A 123 9.50 3.04 -24.09
C VAL A 123 9.57 2.10 -22.90
N LEU A 124 9.88 2.67 -21.74
CA LEU A 124 9.85 1.97 -20.46
C LEU A 124 8.61 2.42 -19.68
N TRP A 125 7.76 1.46 -19.29
CA TRP A 125 6.54 1.73 -18.56
C TRP A 125 6.59 1.11 -17.16
N LEU A 126 6.62 1.95 -16.12
CA LEU A 126 6.71 1.55 -14.72
C LEU A 126 5.33 1.51 -14.08
N THR A 127 5.00 0.41 -13.43
CA THR A 127 3.75 0.24 -12.70
C THR A 127 4.03 -0.14 -11.24
N PRO A 128 3.21 0.33 -10.27
CA PRO A 128 3.43 0.00 -8.86
C PRO A 128 3.12 -1.47 -8.52
N MET A 129 2.30 -2.14 -9.31
CA MET A 129 1.83 -3.50 -9.02
C MET A 129 1.91 -4.42 -10.24
N ARG A 130 2.10 -5.74 -9.98
CA ARG A 130 2.21 -6.77 -11.03
C ARG A 130 0.91 -6.94 -11.80
N ALA A 131 -0.23 -6.92 -11.11
CA ALA A 131 -1.56 -7.02 -11.76
C ALA A 131 -1.78 -5.87 -12.75
N LEU A 132 -1.44 -4.63 -12.35
CA LEU A 132 -1.50 -3.47 -13.24
C LEU A 132 -0.58 -3.63 -14.45
N ALA A 133 0.60 -4.23 -14.28
CA ALA A 133 1.52 -4.46 -15.40
C ALA A 133 0.91 -5.36 -16.50
N ALA A 134 0.18 -6.40 -16.11
CA ALA A 134 -0.49 -7.29 -17.06
C ALA A 134 -1.64 -6.59 -17.82
N ASP A 135 -2.44 -5.77 -17.12
CA ASP A 135 -3.53 -5.03 -17.74
C ASP A 135 -3.04 -3.88 -18.63
N THR A 136 -2.04 -3.14 -18.16
CA THR A 136 -1.36 -2.12 -18.98
C THR A 136 -0.82 -2.76 -20.25
N LEU A 137 -0.11 -3.88 -20.16
CA LEU A 137 0.43 -4.58 -21.33
C LEU A 137 -0.67 -4.90 -22.35
N ARG A 138 -1.80 -5.45 -21.89
CA ARG A 138 -2.94 -5.74 -22.80
C ARG A 138 -3.48 -4.49 -23.49
N ALA A 139 -3.63 -3.39 -22.76
CA ALA A 139 -4.08 -2.11 -23.33
C ALA A 139 -3.11 -1.56 -24.38
N LEU A 140 -1.79 -1.67 -24.13
CA LEU A 140 -0.77 -1.28 -25.09
C LEU A 140 -0.76 -2.17 -26.34
N GLN A 141 -0.90 -3.48 -26.17
CA GLN A 141 -0.95 -4.47 -27.26
C GLN A 141 -2.17 -4.27 -28.16
N GLN A 142 -3.35 -4.04 -27.59
CA GLN A 142 -4.57 -3.79 -28.39
C GLN A 142 -4.42 -2.60 -29.34
N ALA A 143 -3.76 -1.54 -28.89
CA ALA A 143 -3.49 -0.38 -29.77
C ALA A 143 -2.45 -0.71 -30.84
N LEU A 144 -1.41 -1.50 -30.53
CA LEU A 144 -0.41 -1.93 -31.48
C LEU A 144 -0.99 -2.85 -32.56
N GLU A 145 -1.80 -3.81 -32.19
CA GLU A 145 -2.46 -4.72 -33.14
C GLU A 145 -3.34 -3.98 -34.13
N ALA A 146 -4.09 -2.99 -33.65
CA ALA A 146 -4.95 -2.16 -34.50
C ALA A 146 -4.17 -1.25 -35.46
N LEU A 147 -2.93 -0.90 -35.14
CA LEU A 147 -2.03 -0.06 -35.96
C LEU A 147 -1.07 -0.90 -36.82
N GLY A 148 -1.05 -2.21 -36.65
CA GLY A 148 0.03 -3.11 -37.04
C GLY A 148 0.40 -3.16 -38.53
N ALA A 149 -0.49 -2.78 -39.46
CA ALA A 149 -0.16 -2.78 -40.89
C ALA A 149 0.60 -1.53 -41.34
N GLU A 150 0.46 -0.41 -40.65
CA GLU A 150 0.98 0.89 -41.09
C GLU A 150 2.20 1.37 -40.31
N VAL A 151 2.48 0.76 -39.15
CA VAL A 151 3.59 1.10 -38.27
C VAL A 151 4.68 0.04 -38.32
N HIS A 152 5.93 0.43 -38.26
CA HIS A 152 7.06 -0.51 -38.15
C HIS A 152 6.81 -1.39 -36.89
N PRO A 153 7.08 -2.71 -36.95
CA PRO A 153 6.67 -3.63 -35.90
C PRO A 153 7.32 -3.32 -34.56
N TRP A 154 6.54 -2.71 -33.70
CA TRP A 154 6.86 -2.59 -32.30
C TRP A 154 6.38 -3.84 -31.56
N SER A 155 7.13 -4.27 -30.59
CA SER A 155 6.75 -5.34 -29.67
C SER A 155 6.55 -4.80 -28.27
N ALA A 156 5.54 -5.28 -27.59
CA ALA A 156 5.31 -4.95 -26.17
C ALA A 156 5.38 -6.22 -25.32
N GLY A 157 6.03 -6.12 -24.18
CA GLY A 157 6.17 -7.22 -23.22
C GLY A 157 6.23 -6.72 -21.79
N ALA A 158 5.99 -7.63 -20.83
CA ALA A 158 6.11 -7.32 -19.40
C ALA A 158 7.29 -8.05 -18.76
N ARG A 159 7.95 -7.37 -17.80
CA ARG A 159 8.98 -7.97 -16.95
C ARG A 159 8.69 -7.63 -15.49
N SER A 160 8.23 -8.63 -14.76
CA SER A 160 7.88 -8.55 -13.34
C SER A 160 8.29 -9.84 -12.62
N GLY A 161 7.95 -9.96 -11.34
CA GLY A 161 8.13 -11.22 -10.60
C GLY A 161 7.30 -12.38 -11.17
N ASP A 162 6.25 -12.08 -11.96
CA ASP A 162 5.34 -13.07 -12.53
C ASP A 162 5.72 -13.50 -13.96
N THR A 163 6.73 -12.86 -14.56
CA THR A 163 7.23 -13.22 -15.90
C THR A 163 7.84 -14.63 -15.87
N THR A 164 7.43 -15.48 -16.79
CA THR A 164 7.90 -16.87 -16.89
C THR A 164 9.40 -16.94 -17.16
N SER A 165 10.03 -18.07 -16.81
CA SER A 165 11.46 -18.26 -17.06
C SER A 165 11.79 -18.24 -18.55
N ALA A 166 10.91 -18.78 -19.40
CA ALA A 166 11.09 -18.77 -20.85
C ALA A 166 11.06 -17.35 -21.43
N GLU A 167 10.05 -16.55 -21.05
CA GLU A 167 9.94 -15.15 -21.46
C GLU A 167 11.12 -14.32 -20.94
N ARG A 168 11.53 -14.56 -19.69
CA ARG A 168 12.66 -13.87 -19.08
C ARG A 168 13.97 -14.16 -19.81
N ASN A 169 14.19 -15.41 -20.23
CA ASN A 169 15.35 -15.80 -21.02
C ASN A 169 15.33 -15.16 -22.40
N ALA A 170 14.18 -15.13 -23.08
CA ALA A 170 14.04 -14.43 -24.35
C ALA A 170 14.32 -12.92 -24.22
N GLN A 171 13.80 -12.29 -23.16
CA GLN A 171 14.06 -10.87 -22.86
C GLN A 171 15.50 -10.59 -22.42
N ASN A 172 16.23 -11.57 -21.87
CA ASN A 172 17.65 -11.41 -21.58
C ASN A 172 18.50 -11.35 -22.85
N GLN A 173 18.05 -12.01 -23.92
CA GLN A 173 18.71 -11.89 -25.24
C GLN A 173 18.29 -10.61 -25.95
N ARG A 174 17.00 -10.24 -25.84
CA ARG A 174 16.46 -9.05 -26.48
C ARG A 174 15.21 -8.54 -25.79
N LEU A 175 15.23 -7.28 -25.36
CA LEU A 175 14.05 -6.61 -24.82
C LEU A 175 13.07 -6.21 -25.94
N PRO A 176 11.75 -6.18 -25.63
CA PRO A 176 10.76 -5.63 -26.53
C PRO A 176 10.92 -4.10 -26.69
N THR A 177 10.35 -3.52 -27.74
CA THR A 177 10.37 -2.07 -27.99
C THR A 177 9.71 -1.27 -26.85
N VAL A 178 8.69 -1.88 -26.23
CA VAL A 178 7.98 -1.35 -25.06
C VAL A 178 8.02 -2.38 -23.95
N LEU A 179 8.55 -1.99 -22.81
CA LEU A 179 8.66 -2.85 -21.64
C LEU A 179 7.85 -2.30 -20.50
N VAL A 180 6.82 -3.05 -20.08
CA VAL A 180 6.06 -2.80 -18.85
C VAL A 180 6.76 -3.52 -17.70
N THR A 181 7.09 -2.80 -16.61
CA THR A 181 7.88 -3.36 -15.51
C THR A 181 7.52 -2.74 -14.17
N THR A 182 8.11 -3.26 -13.08
CA THR A 182 7.99 -2.71 -11.72
C THR A 182 9.31 -2.07 -11.27
N PRO A 183 9.31 -1.20 -10.25
CA PRO A 183 10.53 -0.58 -9.74
C PRO A 183 11.63 -1.60 -9.38
N GLU A 184 11.26 -2.69 -8.73
CA GLU A 184 12.18 -3.76 -8.32
C GLU A 184 12.81 -4.46 -9.53
N SER A 185 12.00 -4.74 -10.55
CA SER A 185 12.47 -5.38 -11.79
C SER A 185 13.37 -4.45 -12.61
N LEU A 186 13.10 -3.14 -12.59
CA LEU A 186 14.00 -2.14 -13.21
C LEU A 186 15.34 -2.11 -12.48
N SER A 187 15.37 -2.10 -11.15
CA SER A 187 16.62 -2.14 -10.39
C SER A 187 17.41 -3.43 -10.65
N LEU A 188 16.74 -4.56 -10.83
CA LEU A 188 17.39 -5.80 -11.27
C LEU A 188 18.00 -5.67 -12.68
N MET A 189 17.37 -4.94 -13.60
CA MET A 189 17.94 -4.67 -14.92
C MET A 189 19.12 -3.71 -14.84
N LEU A 190 19.06 -2.69 -13.98
CA LEU A 190 20.18 -1.77 -13.72
C LEU A 190 21.40 -2.49 -13.12
N ALA A 191 21.20 -3.60 -12.39
CA ALA A 191 22.27 -4.43 -11.82
C ALA A 191 22.93 -5.41 -12.82
N ARG A 192 22.60 -5.33 -14.13
CA ARG A 192 23.23 -6.13 -15.17
C ARG A 192 24.51 -5.43 -15.67
N ALA A 193 25.53 -6.20 -16.01
CA ALA A 193 26.76 -5.64 -16.56
C ALA A 193 26.55 -4.88 -17.89
N ASP A 194 25.57 -5.33 -18.69
CA ASP A 194 25.15 -4.73 -19.97
C ASP A 194 24.02 -3.69 -19.82
N ALA A 195 23.71 -3.22 -18.59
CA ALA A 195 22.58 -2.34 -18.32
C ALA A 195 22.56 -1.08 -19.17
N ARG A 196 23.74 -0.44 -19.32
CA ARG A 196 23.89 0.78 -20.13
C ARG A 196 23.61 0.53 -21.62
N GLU A 197 24.07 -0.60 -22.14
CA GLU A 197 23.86 -0.98 -23.53
C GLU A 197 22.37 -1.25 -23.80
N VAL A 198 21.72 -1.97 -22.89
CA VAL A 198 20.33 -2.40 -23.05
C VAL A 198 19.32 -1.29 -22.77
N LEU A 199 19.56 -0.45 -21.77
CA LEU A 199 18.63 0.58 -21.30
C LEU A 199 18.96 1.99 -21.84
N GLY A 200 20.17 2.21 -22.36
CA GLY A 200 20.61 3.51 -22.88
C GLY A 200 19.87 3.98 -24.13
N HIS A 201 19.06 3.13 -24.76
CA HIS A 201 18.23 3.47 -25.92
C HIS A 201 16.82 3.96 -25.54
N VAL A 202 16.45 3.95 -24.26
CA VAL A 202 15.13 4.41 -23.79
C VAL A 202 14.97 5.89 -24.09
N ARG A 203 13.91 6.23 -24.80
CA ARG A 203 13.56 7.61 -25.18
C ARG A 203 12.45 8.20 -24.33
N MET A 204 11.64 7.32 -23.72
CA MET A 204 10.54 7.73 -22.85
C MET A 204 10.39 6.74 -21.70
N ALA A 205 10.27 7.28 -20.48
CA ALA A 205 9.87 6.56 -19.30
C ALA A 205 8.50 7.05 -18.83
N VAL A 206 7.58 6.12 -18.60
CA VAL A 206 6.25 6.39 -18.09
C VAL A 206 6.14 5.80 -16.70
N VAL A 207 5.68 6.58 -15.72
CA VAL A 207 5.42 6.12 -14.35
C VAL A 207 3.92 6.16 -14.10
N ASP A 208 3.31 5.00 -14.13
CA ASP A 208 1.89 4.84 -13.93
C ASP A 208 1.53 4.85 -12.43
N GLU A 209 0.35 5.38 -12.12
CA GLU A 209 -0.15 5.54 -10.75
C GLU A 209 0.91 6.12 -9.80
N TRP A 210 1.58 7.20 -10.24
CA TRP A 210 2.68 7.83 -9.52
C TRP A 210 2.34 8.17 -8.06
N HIS A 211 1.09 8.53 -7.79
CA HIS A 211 0.61 8.81 -6.43
C HIS A 211 0.74 7.61 -5.47
N GLU A 212 0.83 6.37 -5.97
CA GLU A 212 1.05 5.19 -5.13
C GLU A 212 2.53 4.94 -4.80
N LEU A 213 3.42 5.47 -5.62
CA LEU A 213 4.85 5.35 -5.44
C LEU A 213 5.44 6.54 -4.65
N LEU A 214 4.92 7.73 -4.87
CA LEU A 214 5.46 9.00 -4.35
C LEU A 214 5.74 8.97 -2.84
N GLY A 215 4.80 8.51 -2.03
CA GLY A 215 4.90 8.54 -0.56
C GLY A 215 5.68 7.39 0.08
N ASN A 216 6.51 6.67 -0.67
CA ASN A 216 7.24 5.51 -0.12
C ASN A 216 8.62 5.29 -0.78
N LYS A 217 9.44 4.43 -0.18
CA LYS A 217 10.80 4.11 -0.66
C LYS A 217 10.83 3.55 -2.09
N ARG A 218 9.74 2.97 -2.61
CA ARG A 218 9.66 2.52 -4.00
C ARG A 218 9.66 3.70 -4.97
N GLY A 219 9.04 4.82 -4.59
CA GLY A 219 9.10 6.07 -5.36
C GLY A 219 10.52 6.64 -5.41
N VAL A 220 11.24 6.58 -4.30
CA VAL A 220 12.66 6.98 -4.25
C VAL A 220 13.51 6.07 -5.15
N GLN A 221 13.26 4.77 -5.12
CA GLN A 221 13.91 3.80 -6.03
C GLN A 221 13.65 4.14 -7.51
N VAL A 222 12.44 4.59 -7.86
CA VAL A 222 12.09 5.07 -9.21
C VAL A 222 12.86 6.34 -9.55
N GLN A 223 12.91 7.33 -8.63
CA GLN A 223 13.67 8.58 -8.86
C GLN A 223 15.14 8.29 -9.18
N LEU A 224 15.81 7.44 -8.40
CA LEU A 224 17.20 7.03 -8.62
C LEU A 224 17.38 6.29 -9.95
N ALA A 225 16.46 5.40 -10.30
CA ALA A 225 16.49 4.69 -11.57
C ALA A 225 16.31 5.64 -12.77
N LEU A 226 15.40 6.62 -12.66
CA LEU A 226 15.18 7.63 -13.69
C LEU A 226 16.39 8.57 -13.85
N ALA A 227 17.06 8.96 -12.77
CA ALA A 227 18.29 9.75 -12.80
C ALA A 227 19.39 9.01 -13.56
N ARG A 228 19.56 7.69 -13.29
CA ARG A 228 20.51 6.84 -14.03
C ARG A 228 20.17 6.75 -15.52
N LEU A 229 18.91 6.60 -15.87
CA LEU A 229 18.47 6.58 -17.28
C LEU A 229 18.68 7.92 -17.97
N LYS A 230 18.44 9.05 -17.30
CA LYS A 230 18.75 10.41 -17.81
C LYS A 230 20.24 10.57 -18.12
N ARG A 231 21.12 10.03 -17.26
CA ARG A 231 22.57 10.06 -17.47
C ARG A 231 22.99 9.33 -18.74
N TRP A 232 22.34 8.20 -19.05
CA TRP A 232 22.60 7.42 -20.27
C TRP A 232 21.91 7.99 -21.51
N SER A 233 20.73 8.60 -21.34
CA SER A 233 19.89 9.19 -22.39
C SER A 233 19.46 10.61 -22.00
N PRO A 234 20.30 11.63 -22.25
CA PRO A 234 20.02 13.02 -21.86
C PRO A 234 18.72 13.60 -22.43
N GLY A 235 18.21 13.04 -23.55
CA GLY A 235 16.94 13.42 -24.17
C GLY A 235 15.72 12.58 -23.69
N LEU A 236 15.84 11.85 -22.57
CA LEU A 236 14.77 11.02 -22.01
C LEU A 236 13.57 11.88 -21.61
N ALA A 237 12.40 11.62 -22.22
CA ALA A 237 11.13 12.20 -21.77
C ALA A 237 10.54 11.36 -20.63
N ILE A 238 10.14 11.99 -19.53
CA ILE A 238 9.54 11.32 -18.38
C ILE A 238 8.11 11.81 -18.20
N TRP A 239 7.16 10.85 -18.13
CA TRP A 239 5.75 11.15 -17.90
C TRP A 239 5.20 10.38 -16.73
N GLY A 240 4.68 11.11 -15.71
CA GLY A 240 3.89 10.53 -14.65
C GLY A 240 2.41 10.53 -14.95
N MET A 241 1.68 9.55 -14.42
CA MET A 241 0.22 9.52 -14.45
C MET A 241 -0.32 9.39 -13.03
N SER A 242 -1.33 10.19 -12.71
CA SER A 242 -1.97 10.19 -11.38
C SER A 242 -3.48 10.39 -11.50
N ALA A 243 -4.25 9.86 -10.52
CA ALA A 243 -5.69 10.03 -10.46
C ALA A 243 -6.16 10.83 -9.23
N THR A 244 -5.46 10.73 -8.10
CA THR A 244 -5.92 11.24 -6.80
C THR A 244 -4.75 11.79 -6.01
N LEU A 245 -4.48 13.09 -6.16
CA LEU A 245 -3.33 13.74 -5.53
C LEU A 245 -3.62 15.24 -5.34
N GLY A 246 -3.36 15.77 -4.15
CA GLY A 246 -3.61 17.17 -3.82
C GLY A 246 -2.46 18.10 -4.18
N ASN A 247 -1.21 17.66 -4.07
CA ASN A 247 0.00 18.49 -4.27
C ASN A 247 0.69 18.18 -5.62
N LEU A 248 0.06 18.53 -6.74
CA LEU A 248 0.50 18.14 -8.09
C LEU A 248 1.87 18.68 -8.48
N HIS A 249 2.23 19.90 -8.10
CA HIS A 249 3.52 20.52 -8.45
C HIS A 249 4.68 19.83 -7.73
N GLU A 250 4.54 19.55 -6.44
CA GLU A 250 5.53 18.79 -5.67
C GLU A 250 5.68 17.35 -6.21
N ALA A 251 4.54 16.71 -6.54
CA ALA A 251 4.57 15.37 -7.13
C ALA A 251 5.27 15.34 -8.49
N MET A 252 5.14 16.40 -9.30
CA MET A 252 5.86 16.55 -10.55
C MET A 252 7.36 16.80 -10.31
N HIS A 253 7.70 17.65 -9.34
CA HIS A 253 9.10 17.87 -8.93
C HIS A 253 9.75 16.57 -8.44
N ALA A 254 9.07 15.81 -7.58
CA ALA A 254 9.55 14.52 -7.10
C ALA A 254 9.78 13.49 -8.23
N LEU A 255 9.01 13.58 -9.32
CA LEU A 255 9.17 12.70 -10.47
C LEU A 255 10.34 13.11 -11.39
N LEU A 256 10.46 14.40 -11.64
CA LEU A 256 11.37 14.93 -12.66
C LEU A 256 12.73 15.37 -12.10
N GLY A 257 12.80 15.64 -10.77
CA GLY A 257 13.95 16.27 -10.13
C GLY A 257 14.20 17.69 -10.65
N ARG A 258 13.18 18.38 -11.20
CA ARG A 258 13.24 19.75 -11.70
C ARG A 258 11.81 20.31 -11.85
N GLU A 259 11.67 21.63 -11.94
CA GLU A 259 10.37 22.31 -11.97
C GLU A 259 9.80 22.59 -13.37
N ASP A 260 10.59 22.43 -14.44
CA ASP A 260 10.22 22.79 -15.82
C ASP A 260 9.32 21.77 -16.55
N GLY A 261 8.65 20.89 -15.81
CA GLY A 261 7.73 19.91 -16.36
C GLY A 261 6.39 20.51 -16.83
N VAL A 262 5.66 19.79 -17.66
CA VAL A 262 4.31 20.13 -18.08
C VAL A 262 3.31 19.44 -17.19
N LEU A 263 2.49 20.21 -16.46
CA LEU A 263 1.34 19.67 -15.73
C LEU A 263 0.11 19.72 -16.65
N VAL A 264 -0.44 18.55 -16.98
CA VAL A 264 -1.68 18.43 -17.73
C VAL A 264 -2.77 17.89 -16.81
N GLN A 265 -3.87 18.64 -16.70
CA GLN A 265 -5.03 18.23 -15.90
C GLN A 265 -6.20 17.85 -16.82
N GLY A 266 -6.61 16.60 -16.77
CA GLY A 266 -7.71 16.07 -17.55
C GLY A 266 -9.02 16.15 -16.78
N GLN A 267 -9.85 17.14 -17.11
CA GLN A 267 -11.22 17.22 -16.60
C GLN A 267 -12.18 16.53 -17.57
N VAL A 268 -12.60 15.32 -17.22
CA VAL A 268 -13.65 14.59 -17.94
C VAL A 268 -14.90 14.67 -17.08
N PRO A 269 -16.00 15.22 -17.61
CA PRO A 269 -17.26 15.25 -16.87
C PRO A 269 -17.69 13.81 -16.56
N LYS A 270 -17.58 13.41 -15.31
CA LYS A 270 -18.02 12.11 -14.82
C LYS A 270 -18.85 12.34 -13.57
N LYS A 271 -20.11 11.91 -13.61
CA LYS A 271 -20.97 12.00 -12.42
C LYS A 271 -20.43 11.05 -11.36
N LEU A 272 -20.05 11.58 -10.21
CA LEU A 272 -19.70 10.83 -9.02
C LEU A 272 -20.89 10.83 -8.07
N VAL A 273 -21.32 9.65 -7.64
CA VAL A 273 -22.37 9.47 -6.63
C VAL A 273 -21.72 8.86 -5.40
N VAL A 274 -21.74 9.62 -4.31
CA VAL A 274 -21.31 9.16 -2.98
C VAL A 274 -22.53 9.19 -2.09
N ASP A 275 -22.99 8.04 -1.67
CA ASP A 275 -24.13 7.87 -0.77
C ASP A 275 -23.73 6.98 0.42
N SER A 276 -24.62 6.88 1.42
CA SER A 276 -24.40 6.09 2.63
C SER A 276 -25.62 5.20 2.88
N LEU A 277 -25.39 3.96 3.31
CA LEU A 277 -26.43 3.15 3.92
C LEU A 277 -26.68 3.65 5.32
N LEU A 278 -27.95 3.96 5.60
CA LEU A 278 -28.34 4.45 6.90
C LEU A 278 -28.95 3.29 7.72
N PRO A 279 -28.52 3.07 8.97
CA PRO A 279 -29.19 2.14 9.85
C PRO A 279 -30.60 2.64 10.18
N GLY A 280 -31.54 1.72 10.44
CA GLY A 280 -32.89 2.10 10.82
C GLY A 280 -32.96 2.90 12.13
N VAL A 281 -32.03 2.63 13.05
CA VAL A 281 -31.81 3.38 14.29
C VAL A 281 -30.30 3.54 14.50
N ALA A 282 -29.85 4.78 14.68
CA ALA A 282 -28.46 5.05 14.99
C ALA A 282 -28.16 4.79 16.47
N GLU A 283 -27.02 4.12 16.74
CA GLU A 283 -26.53 3.90 18.11
C GLU A 283 -26.11 5.25 18.73
N ARG A 284 -26.56 5.53 19.94
CA ARG A 284 -26.12 6.70 20.72
C ARG A 284 -24.77 6.50 21.39
N PHE A 285 -24.46 5.26 21.75
CA PHE A 285 -23.19 4.86 22.38
C PHE A 285 -22.46 3.86 21.48
N PRO A 286 -21.77 4.34 20.41
CA PRO A 286 -21.16 3.46 19.42
C PRO A 286 -19.93 2.75 19.99
N TRP A 287 -19.85 1.44 19.77
CA TRP A 287 -18.69 0.63 20.10
C TRP A 287 -18.32 -0.27 18.91
N GLY A 288 -17.06 -0.44 18.62
CA GLY A 288 -16.58 -1.17 17.43
C GLY A 288 -16.68 -2.71 17.55
N GLY A 289 -17.78 -3.26 18.08
CA GLY A 289 -17.90 -4.70 18.39
C GLY A 289 -18.36 -5.58 17.22
N HIS A 290 -19.22 -5.05 16.36
CA HIS A 290 -19.93 -5.82 15.33
C HIS A 290 -19.33 -5.74 13.92
N LEU A 291 -18.25 -4.98 13.69
CA LEU A 291 -17.56 -4.83 12.40
C LEU A 291 -18.51 -4.45 11.23
N GLY A 292 -19.61 -3.79 11.52
CA GLY A 292 -20.63 -3.38 10.55
C GLY A 292 -21.63 -4.46 10.13
N LEU A 293 -21.61 -5.66 10.71
CA LEU A 293 -22.50 -6.77 10.35
C LEU A 293 -23.99 -6.47 10.61
N THR A 294 -24.31 -5.49 11.45
CA THR A 294 -25.69 -4.99 11.61
C THR A 294 -26.27 -4.43 10.31
N MET A 295 -25.40 -3.98 9.37
CA MET A 295 -25.79 -3.49 8.06
C MET A 295 -25.84 -4.60 6.97
N LEU A 296 -25.61 -5.85 7.35
CA LEU A 296 -25.58 -6.97 6.40
C LEU A 296 -26.86 -7.11 5.57
N PRO A 297 -28.09 -6.98 6.13
CA PRO A 297 -29.32 -7.06 5.34
C PRO A 297 -29.37 -6.01 4.22
N GLN A 298 -29.09 -4.74 4.54
CA GLN A 298 -29.09 -3.64 3.57
C GLN A 298 -27.99 -3.83 2.50
N VAL A 299 -26.83 -4.32 2.91
CA VAL A 299 -25.73 -4.63 1.97
C VAL A 299 -26.14 -5.75 1.00
N ILE A 300 -26.84 -6.78 1.49
CA ILE A 300 -27.36 -7.87 0.65
C ILE A 300 -28.40 -7.33 -0.36
N GLU A 301 -29.28 -6.46 0.05
CA GLU A 301 -30.29 -5.83 -0.83
C GLU A 301 -29.60 -5.02 -1.94
N GLU A 302 -28.59 -4.22 -1.60
CA GLU A 302 -27.83 -3.44 -2.56
C GLU A 302 -27.06 -4.31 -3.57
N ILE A 303 -26.45 -5.41 -3.11
CA ILE A 303 -25.81 -6.38 -3.99
C ILE A 303 -26.84 -7.08 -4.87
N ALA A 304 -28.00 -7.47 -4.32
CA ALA A 304 -29.07 -8.12 -5.08
C ALA A 304 -29.59 -7.23 -6.21
N ALA A 305 -29.70 -5.91 -5.96
CA ALA A 305 -30.17 -4.92 -6.92
C ALA A 305 -29.14 -4.53 -8.00
N SER A 306 -27.87 -4.92 -7.85
CA SER A 306 -26.78 -4.56 -8.76
C SER A 306 -26.36 -5.74 -9.63
N SER A 307 -25.77 -5.47 -10.81
CA SER A 307 -25.20 -6.53 -11.66
C SER A 307 -23.93 -7.13 -11.05
N THR A 308 -22.92 -6.30 -10.79
CA THR A 308 -21.67 -6.70 -10.16
C THR A 308 -21.27 -5.62 -9.15
N THR A 309 -20.89 -6.04 -7.93
CA THR A 309 -20.55 -5.16 -6.82
C THR A 309 -19.17 -5.47 -6.25
N LEU A 310 -18.34 -4.46 -6.03
CA LEU A 310 -17.13 -4.57 -5.21
C LEU A 310 -17.45 -4.14 -3.76
N VAL A 311 -17.11 -4.99 -2.80
CA VAL A 311 -17.31 -4.72 -1.37
C VAL A 311 -15.94 -4.55 -0.72
N PHE A 312 -15.51 -3.31 -0.53
CA PHE A 312 -14.23 -2.99 0.08
C PHE A 312 -14.30 -3.03 1.61
N THR A 313 -13.32 -3.67 2.19
CA THR A 313 -13.08 -3.67 3.65
C THR A 313 -11.68 -3.11 3.95
N ASN A 314 -11.47 -2.68 5.20
CA ASN A 314 -10.19 -2.09 5.60
C ASN A 314 -9.13 -3.12 5.99
N THR A 315 -9.54 -4.34 6.37
CA THR A 315 -8.64 -5.41 6.78
C THR A 315 -9.00 -6.74 6.13
N ARG A 316 -8.00 -7.61 5.99
CA ARG A 316 -8.21 -8.98 5.46
C ARG A 316 -9.15 -9.78 6.35
N SER A 317 -9.02 -9.64 7.67
CA SER A 317 -9.92 -10.28 8.64
C SER A 317 -11.39 -9.87 8.45
N GLN A 318 -11.62 -8.58 8.21
CA GLN A 318 -12.96 -8.06 7.94
C GLN A 318 -13.51 -8.61 6.61
N ALA A 319 -12.65 -8.73 5.58
CA ALA A 319 -13.05 -9.32 4.31
C ALA A 319 -13.51 -10.79 4.45
N GLU A 320 -12.75 -11.60 5.20
CA GLU A 320 -13.10 -12.99 5.48
C GLU A 320 -14.45 -13.10 6.25
N ILE A 321 -14.66 -12.26 7.27
CA ILE A 321 -15.88 -12.26 8.07
C ILE A 321 -17.08 -11.86 7.22
N TRP A 322 -16.98 -10.78 6.45
CA TRP A 322 -18.07 -10.31 5.59
C TRP A 322 -18.42 -11.32 4.49
N TYR A 323 -17.41 -11.91 3.86
CA TYR A 323 -17.63 -12.96 2.87
C TYR A 323 -18.40 -14.16 3.45
N GLN A 324 -18.00 -14.63 4.63
CA GLN A 324 -18.68 -15.71 5.32
C GLN A 324 -20.12 -15.34 5.71
N ALA A 325 -20.32 -14.16 6.28
CA ALA A 325 -21.64 -13.69 6.68
C ALA A 325 -22.61 -13.56 5.48
N MET A 326 -22.11 -13.12 4.33
CA MET A 326 -22.92 -13.08 3.09
C MET A 326 -23.30 -14.47 2.60
N LEU A 327 -22.39 -15.45 2.65
CA LEU A 327 -22.71 -16.84 2.27
C LEU A 327 -23.68 -17.50 3.23
N GLU A 328 -23.58 -17.22 4.52
CA GLU A 328 -24.53 -17.72 5.53
C GLU A 328 -25.94 -17.13 5.32
N ALA A 329 -26.02 -15.83 4.97
CA ALA A 329 -27.29 -15.16 4.73
C ALA A 329 -27.90 -15.50 3.35
N ARG A 330 -27.06 -15.84 2.36
CA ARG A 330 -27.46 -16.16 0.97
C ARG A 330 -26.64 -17.34 0.44
N PRO A 331 -26.96 -18.58 0.89
CA PRO A 331 -26.22 -19.77 0.47
C PRO A 331 -26.26 -20.01 -1.05
N GLU A 332 -27.30 -19.54 -1.74
CA GLU A 332 -27.43 -19.59 -3.19
C GLU A 332 -26.42 -18.74 -3.96
N TRP A 333 -25.70 -17.83 -3.29
CA TRP A 333 -24.62 -17.04 -3.88
C TRP A 333 -23.28 -17.78 -3.88
N ALA A 334 -23.24 -19.03 -3.43
CA ALA A 334 -22.05 -19.85 -3.52
C ALA A 334 -21.59 -19.98 -4.98
N GLY A 335 -20.36 -19.60 -5.27
CA GLY A 335 -19.81 -19.52 -6.63
C GLY A 335 -20.12 -18.21 -7.39
N LEU A 336 -21.06 -17.39 -6.92
CA LEU A 336 -21.37 -16.08 -7.50
C LEU A 336 -20.67 -14.92 -6.74
N ILE A 337 -20.26 -15.15 -5.50
CA ILE A 337 -19.47 -14.19 -4.73
C ILE A 337 -18.07 -14.75 -4.46
N ALA A 338 -17.09 -13.86 -4.41
CA ALA A 338 -15.70 -14.23 -4.23
C ALA A 338 -15.00 -13.32 -3.22
N LEU A 339 -13.84 -13.80 -2.72
CA LEU A 339 -12.97 -13.09 -1.80
C LEU A 339 -11.66 -12.74 -2.51
N HIS A 340 -11.16 -11.49 -2.32
CA HIS A 340 -9.91 -11.04 -2.93
C HIS A 340 -9.06 -10.22 -1.97
N HIS A 341 -7.93 -10.75 -1.54
CA HIS A 341 -6.91 -10.02 -0.78
C HIS A 341 -5.50 -10.61 -0.98
N GLY A 342 -4.47 -9.84 -0.66
CA GLY A 342 -3.08 -10.17 -0.97
C GLY A 342 -2.51 -11.44 -0.31
N SER A 343 -3.23 -12.04 0.65
CA SER A 343 -2.80 -13.30 1.30
C SER A 343 -3.28 -14.56 0.60
N LEU A 344 -4.26 -14.45 -0.31
CA LEU A 344 -4.73 -15.56 -1.12
C LEU A 344 -3.70 -15.98 -2.16
N ASP A 345 -3.74 -17.23 -2.58
CA ASP A 345 -2.88 -17.72 -3.65
C ASP A 345 -3.12 -16.95 -4.96
N ARG A 346 -2.10 -16.95 -5.82
CA ARG A 346 -2.13 -16.21 -7.08
C ARG A 346 -3.24 -16.71 -8.01
N GLU A 347 -3.37 -18.02 -8.17
CA GLU A 347 -4.36 -18.63 -9.07
C GLU A 347 -5.79 -18.26 -8.66
N VAL A 348 -6.07 -18.25 -7.35
CA VAL A 348 -7.37 -17.82 -6.82
C VAL A 348 -7.65 -16.36 -7.16
N ARG A 349 -6.67 -15.48 -6.98
CA ARG A 349 -6.82 -14.05 -7.29
C ARG A 349 -7.06 -13.81 -8.78
N GLU A 350 -6.26 -14.44 -9.64
CA GLU A 350 -6.42 -14.35 -11.09
C GLU A 350 -7.81 -14.87 -11.55
N TRP A 351 -8.31 -15.94 -10.93
CA TRP A 351 -9.66 -16.43 -11.20
C TRP A 351 -10.74 -15.40 -10.83
N VAL A 352 -10.61 -14.76 -9.66
CA VAL A 352 -11.55 -13.69 -9.24
C VAL A 352 -11.50 -12.49 -10.19
N GLU A 353 -10.30 -12.07 -10.59
CA GLU A 353 -10.12 -10.97 -11.53
C GLU A 353 -10.72 -11.28 -12.92
N LEU A 354 -10.59 -12.51 -13.40
CA LEU A 354 -11.23 -12.97 -14.64
C LEU A 354 -12.76 -12.99 -14.51
N GLY A 355 -13.30 -13.56 -13.43
CA GLY A 355 -14.74 -13.58 -13.17
C GLY A 355 -15.37 -12.19 -13.01
N LEU A 356 -14.61 -11.20 -12.49
CA LEU A 356 -15.03 -9.80 -12.49
C LEU A 356 -15.07 -9.20 -13.91
N LYS A 357 -14.08 -9.53 -14.75
CA LYS A 357 -14.01 -9.03 -16.15
C LYS A 357 -15.08 -9.62 -17.05
N SER A 358 -15.39 -10.90 -16.85
CA SER A 358 -16.48 -11.58 -17.59
C SER A 358 -17.89 -11.20 -17.11
N GLY A 359 -18.00 -10.63 -15.89
CA GLY A 359 -19.29 -10.33 -15.26
C GLY A 359 -20.00 -11.54 -14.67
N GLU A 360 -19.30 -12.66 -14.50
CA GLU A 360 -19.84 -13.89 -13.89
C GLU A 360 -20.02 -13.75 -12.37
N LEU A 361 -19.22 -12.90 -11.73
CA LEU A 361 -19.31 -12.66 -10.29
C LEU A 361 -20.30 -11.53 -9.97
N LYS A 362 -21.23 -11.84 -9.09
CA LYS A 362 -22.21 -10.87 -8.56
C LYS A 362 -21.59 -9.91 -7.55
N ALA A 363 -20.69 -10.40 -6.68
CA ALA A 363 -19.96 -9.57 -5.74
C ALA A 363 -18.57 -10.12 -5.44
N VAL A 364 -17.63 -9.20 -5.15
CA VAL A 364 -16.32 -9.55 -4.63
C VAL A 364 -16.03 -8.75 -3.37
N VAL A 365 -15.80 -9.46 -2.26
CA VAL A 365 -15.34 -8.86 -1.01
C VAL A 365 -13.83 -8.73 -1.05
N CYS A 366 -13.33 -7.49 -0.95
CA CYS A 366 -11.91 -7.23 -1.17
C CYS A 366 -11.32 -6.21 -0.19
N THR A 367 -10.01 -6.14 -0.19
CA THR A 367 -9.23 -5.10 0.49
C THR A 367 -8.60 -4.15 -0.53
N SER A 368 -7.58 -3.39 -0.13
CA SER A 368 -6.80 -2.53 -1.06
C SER A 368 -6.16 -3.27 -2.25
N SER A 369 -6.26 -4.59 -2.31
CA SER A 369 -5.76 -5.39 -3.43
C SER A 369 -6.46 -5.10 -4.78
N LEU A 370 -7.66 -4.48 -4.75
CA LEU A 370 -8.40 -4.01 -5.92
C LEU A 370 -8.58 -2.48 -5.94
N ASP A 371 -7.88 -1.73 -5.07
CA ASP A 371 -7.87 -0.25 -5.10
C ASP A 371 -7.30 0.26 -6.43
N LEU A 372 -6.39 -0.49 -7.06
CA LEU A 372 -5.63 -0.10 -8.25
C LEU A 372 -5.76 -1.10 -9.41
N GLY A 373 -5.64 -0.57 -10.60
CA GLY A 373 -4.99 -1.18 -11.76
C GLY A 373 -5.84 -2.08 -12.64
N VAL A 374 -7.01 -2.53 -12.27
CA VAL A 374 -7.77 -3.43 -13.13
C VAL A 374 -9.06 -2.76 -13.59
N ASP A 375 -9.26 -2.72 -14.92
CA ASP A 375 -10.48 -2.20 -15.53
C ASP A 375 -11.57 -3.27 -15.49
N PHE A 376 -12.49 -3.12 -14.54
CA PHE A 376 -13.66 -3.99 -14.42
C PHE A 376 -14.88 -3.31 -15.04
N LEU A 377 -15.07 -3.42 -16.33
CA LEU A 377 -16.22 -2.85 -17.05
C LEU A 377 -17.59 -3.23 -16.48
N PRO A 378 -17.81 -4.48 -16.00
CA PRO A 378 -19.10 -4.87 -15.44
C PRO A 378 -19.42 -4.30 -14.07
N VAL A 379 -18.45 -3.75 -13.33
CA VAL A 379 -18.70 -3.25 -11.97
C VAL A 379 -19.60 -2.02 -11.99
N GLU A 380 -20.81 -2.20 -11.47
CA GLU A 380 -21.83 -1.16 -11.38
C GLU A 380 -21.72 -0.34 -10.10
N ARG A 381 -21.41 -0.99 -8.98
CA ARG A 381 -21.40 -0.39 -7.65
C ARG A 381 -20.19 -0.76 -6.83
N VAL A 382 -19.79 0.14 -5.97
CA VAL A 382 -18.80 -0.09 -4.91
C VAL A 382 -19.47 0.14 -3.55
N LEU A 383 -19.30 -0.80 -2.63
CA LEU A 383 -19.65 -0.65 -1.23
C LEU A 383 -18.37 -0.53 -0.41
N GLN A 384 -18.30 0.45 0.47
CA GLN A 384 -17.18 0.68 1.38
C GLN A 384 -17.60 0.35 2.82
N ILE A 385 -17.15 -0.78 3.35
CA ILE A 385 -17.41 -1.17 4.73
C ILE A 385 -16.46 -0.41 5.66
N GLY A 386 -17.04 0.40 6.53
CA GLY A 386 -16.31 1.27 7.46
C GLY A 386 -15.70 2.50 6.80
N SER A 387 -15.00 3.29 7.60
CA SER A 387 -14.35 4.53 7.17
C SER A 387 -13.35 4.30 6.04
N PRO A 388 -13.38 5.10 4.95
CA PRO A 388 -12.36 5.05 3.89
C PRO A 388 -10.99 5.57 4.36
N LYS A 389 -10.94 6.24 5.52
CA LYS A 389 -9.77 6.89 6.14
C LYS A 389 -9.20 8.09 5.37
N GLY A 390 -9.73 8.39 4.18
CA GLY A 390 -9.33 9.54 3.40
C GLY A 390 -10.11 9.70 2.11
N VAL A 391 -10.14 10.94 1.60
CA VAL A 391 -10.87 11.34 0.38
C VAL A 391 -10.24 10.73 -0.87
N ALA A 392 -8.91 10.74 -0.99
CA ALA A 392 -8.19 10.17 -2.14
C ALA A 392 -8.52 8.69 -2.34
N ARG A 393 -8.52 7.90 -1.26
CA ARG A 393 -8.88 6.48 -1.32
C ARG A 393 -10.34 6.27 -1.69
N LEU A 394 -11.25 7.10 -1.14
CA LEU A 394 -12.65 7.04 -1.50
C LEU A 394 -12.86 7.26 -3.01
N LEU A 395 -12.18 8.25 -3.58
CA LEU A 395 -12.21 8.55 -5.01
C LEU A 395 -11.60 7.42 -5.86
N GLN A 396 -10.50 6.80 -5.41
CA GLN A 396 -9.89 5.65 -6.08
C GLN A 396 -10.86 4.48 -6.17
N ARG A 397 -11.50 4.12 -5.04
CA ARG A 397 -12.49 3.03 -4.95
C ARG A 397 -13.73 3.35 -5.76
N ALA A 398 -14.27 4.57 -5.67
CA ALA A 398 -15.38 5.00 -6.51
C ALA A 398 -15.09 4.84 -8.01
N GLY A 399 -13.83 5.12 -8.40
CA GLY A 399 -13.34 4.95 -9.76
C GLY A 399 -13.38 3.51 -10.29
N ARG A 400 -13.54 2.50 -9.43
CA ARG A 400 -13.69 1.09 -9.86
C ARG A 400 -15.08 0.80 -10.42
N SER A 401 -16.09 1.64 -10.16
CA SER A 401 -17.41 1.54 -10.79
C SER A 401 -17.56 2.50 -11.97
N GLY A 402 -18.44 2.14 -12.91
CA GLY A 402 -18.73 2.95 -14.08
C GLY A 402 -17.49 3.27 -14.93
N HIS A 403 -16.65 2.26 -15.21
CA HIS A 403 -15.31 2.40 -15.81
C HIS A 403 -15.33 2.83 -17.30
N ALA A 404 -16.46 3.34 -17.81
CA ALA A 404 -16.58 3.86 -19.18
C ALA A 404 -16.94 5.35 -19.19
N PRO A 405 -16.48 6.10 -20.20
CA PRO A 405 -16.89 7.50 -20.37
C PRO A 405 -18.42 7.64 -20.40
N GLY A 406 -18.96 8.61 -19.65
CA GLY A 406 -20.41 8.86 -19.56
C GLY A 406 -21.17 7.98 -18.56
N ARG A 407 -20.57 6.92 -17.99
CA ARG A 407 -21.19 6.17 -16.90
C ARG A 407 -20.85 6.79 -15.54
N PRO A 408 -21.82 6.93 -14.62
CA PRO A 408 -21.55 7.45 -13.29
C PRO A 408 -20.67 6.48 -12.48
N SER A 409 -19.73 7.00 -11.71
CA SER A 409 -19.08 6.24 -10.63
C SER A 409 -19.96 6.29 -9.40
N ARG A 410 -20.22 5.15 -8.76
CA ARG A 410 -21.05 5.08 -7.55
C ARG A 410 -20.33 4.32 -6.46
N ILE A 411 -20.21 4.97 -5.30
CA ILE A 411 -19.72 4.35 -4.06
C ILE A 411 -20.71 4.64 -2.94
N THR A 412 -21.04 3.58 -2.19
CA THR A 412 -21.95 3.66 -1.04
C THR A 412 -21.17 3.30 0.22
N LEU A 413 -21.18 4.21 1.20
CA LEU A 413 -20.54 4.02 2.49
C LEU A 413 -21.45 3.16 3.38
N VAL A 414 -20.85 2.16 4.03
CA VAL A 414 -21.52 1.25 4.98
C VAL A 414 -20.90 1.45 6.34
N PRO A 415 -21.51 2.22 7.25
CA PRO A 415 -20.93 2.51 8.55
C PRO A 415 -20.82 1.26 9.41
N THR A 416 -19.74 1.14 10.16
CA THR A 416 -19.53 0.10 11.18
C THR A 416 -19.93 0.60 12.57
N HIS A 417 -20.04 1.91 12.74
CA HIS A 417 -20.56 2.59 13.92
C HIS A 417 -21.07 4.00 13.56
N SER A 418 -21.85 4.60 14.46
CA SER A 418 -22.59 5.83 14.16
C SER A 418 -21.71 7.05 13.85
N VAL A 419 -20.50 7.17 14.41
CA VAL A 419 -19.60 8.33 14.11
C VAL A 419 -19.09 8.29 12.67
N GLU A 420 -19.00 7.11 12.04
CA GLU A 420 -18.63 7.02 10.62
C GLU A 420 -19.69 7.61 9.67
N MET A 421 -20.91 7.88 10.14
CA MET A 421 -21.89 8.65 9.37
C MET A 421 -21.48 10.13 9.26
N VAL A 422 -20.92 10.70 10.33
CA VAL A 422 -20.35 12.06 10.27
C VAL A 422 -19.20 12.10 9.27
N GLU A 423 -18.34 11.08 9.26
CA GLU A 423 -17.28 10.95 8.24
C GLU A 423 -17.85 10.87 6.82
N GLY A 424 -18.97 10.16 6.62
CA GLY A 424 -19.64 10.06 5.31
C GLY A 424 -20.09 11.41 4.79
N SER A 425 -20.75 12.21 5.63
CA SER A 425 -21.15 13.59 5.31
C SER A 425 -19.93 14.47 5.04
N ALA A 426 -18.90 14.39 5.90
CA ALA A 426 -17.65 15.12 5.77
C ALA A 426 -16.90 14.79 4.48
N ALA A 427 -16.83 13.52 4.10
CA ALA A 427 -16.19 13.07 2.87
C ALA A 427 -16.87 13.68 1.62
N ARG A 428 -18.21 13.71 1.58
CA ARG A 428 -18.94 14.35 0.46
C ARG A 428 -18.65 15.84 0.38
N THR A 429 -18.62 16.53 1.52
CA THR A 429 -18.30 17.97 1.58
C THR A 429 -16.88 18.23 1.10
N ALA A 430 -15.89 17.43 1.57
CA ALA A 430 -14.50 17.56 1.14
C ALA A 430 -14.32 17.28 -0.37
N ILE A 431 -15.01 16.27 -0.92
CA ILE A 431 -15.01 15.98 -2.36
C ILE A 431 -15.58 17.16 -3.15
N ALA A 432 -16.71 17.71 -2.71
CA ALA A 432 -17.35 18.85 -3.38
C ALA A 432 -16.47 20.11 -3.37
N ALA A 433 -15.67 20.29 -2.29
CA ALA A 433 -14.69 21.37 -2.18
C ALA A 433 -13.36 21.08 -2.94
N GLY A 434 -13.19 19.89 -3.50
CA GLY A 434 -11.95 19.48 -4.19
C GLY A 434 -10.76 19.24 -3.25
N HIS A 435 -11.01 19.05 -1.97
CA HIS A 435 -9.95 18.78 -0.98
C HIS A 435 -9.51 17.32 -1.06
N ILE A 436 -8.28 17.10 -1.51
CA ILE A 436 -7.64 15.77 -1.63
C ILE A 436 -6.32 15.80 -0.88
N GLU A 437 -5.95 14.70 -0.26
CA GLU A 437 -4.72 14.56 0.52
C GLU A 437 -3.48 14.79 -0.34
N ALA A 438 -2.49 15.50 0.24
CA ALA A 438 -1.14 15.59 -0.28
C ALA A 438 -0.35 14.30 0.02
N ARG A 439 0.66 14.00 -0.80
CA ARG A 439 1.65 12.93 -0.57
C ARG A 439 3.04 13.48 -0.80
N HIS A 440 3.94 13.22 0.14
CA HIS A 440 5.31 13.72 0.12
C HIS A 440 6.29 12.57 -0.10
N SER A 441 7.36 12.83 -0.85
CA SER A 441 8.43 11.85 -1.04
C SER A 441 9.24 11.70 0.25
N PRO A 442 9.66 10.47 0.64
CA PRO A 442 10.62 10.31 1.72
C PRO A 442 11.93 11.06 1.43
N GLU A 443 12.43 11.76 2.44
CA GLU A 443 13.68 12.52 2.34
C GLU A 443 14.87 11.64 2.73
N GLN A 444 15.87 11.60 1.89
CA GLN A 444 17.19 10.99 2.08
C GLN A 444 17.19 9.59 2.75
N PRO A 445 16.40 8.60 2.29
CA PRO A 445 16.45 7.25 2.87
C PRO A 445 17.77 6.55 2.51
N LEU A 446 18.76 6.62 3.43
CA LEU A 446 20.13 6.14 3.17
C LEU A 446 20.22 4.64 2.91
N ASP A 447 19.31 3.84 3.43
CA ASP A 447 19.19 2.42 3.14
C ASP A 447 18.90 2.16 1.65
N VAL A 448 18.04 2.97 1.03
CA VAL A 448 17.74 2.90 -0.42
C VAL A 448 18.95 3.36 -1.23
N LEU A 449 19.64 4.42 -0.80
CA LEU A 449 20.85 4.89 -1.45
C LEU A 449 21.97 3.84 -1.41
N VAL A 450 22.22 3.25 -0.24
CA VAL A 450 23.17 2.14 -0.07
C VAL A 450 22.83 0.97 -0.99
N GLN A 451 21.56 0.59 -1.12
CA GLN A 451 21.14 -0.44 -2.07
C GLN A 451 21.40 -0.02 -3.52
N HIS A 452 21.13 1.24 -3.86
CA HIS A 452 21.36 1.77 -5.20
C HIS A 452 22.84 1.79 -5.57
N LEU A 453 23.73 2.19 -4.66
CA LEU A 453 25.19 2.16 -4.88
C LEU A 453 25.68 0.77 -5.31
N VAL A 454 25.26 -0.27 -4.60
CA VAL A 454 25.61 -1.66 -4.93
C VAL A 454 24.97 -2.09 -6.25
N THR A 455 23.75 -1.64 -6.54
CA THR A 455 23.06 -1.91 -7.82
C THR A 455 23.82 -1.34 -8.99
N VAL A 456 24.26 -0.09 -8.89
CA VAL A 456 25.04 0.60 -9.95
C VAL A 456 26.44 0.00 -10.08
N ALA A 457 27.07 -0.38 -8.96
CA ALA A 457 28.37 -1.06 -8.96
C ALA A 457 28.32 -2.38 -9.74
N LEU A 458 27.21 -3.11 -9.68
CA LEU A 458 26.95 -4.32 -10.48
C LEU A 458 26.66 -4.01 -11.95
N GLY A 459 26.07 -2.86 -12.22
CA GLY A 459 25.66 -2.40 -13.56
C GLY A 459 26.78 -1.77 -14.40
N GLY A 460 28.04 -2.11 -14.12
CA GLY A 460 29.21 -1.60 -14.84
C GLY A 460 30.12 -0.70 -13.99
N GLY A 461 29.77 -0.45 -12.73
CA GLY A 461 30.56 0.40 -11.83
C GLY A 461 30.17 1.87 -11.88
N PHE A 462 30.81 2.66 -11.00
CA PHE A 462 30.61 4.11 -10.92
C PHE A 462 31.85 4.83 -10.38
N VAL A 463 31.98 6.11 -10.77
CA VAL A 463 32.90 7.08 -10.18
C VAL A 463 32.11 7.85 -9.11
N PRO A 464 32.60 7.95 -7.86
CA PRO A 464 31.84 8.52 -6.73
C PRO A 464 31.28 9.93 -6.97
N ASP A 465 32.09 10.86 -7.48
CA ASP A 465 31.65 12.24 -7.67
C ASP A 465 30.61 12.36 -8.81
N GLU A 466 30.73 11.58 -9.87
CA GLU A 466 29.74 11.56 -10.94
C GLU A 466 28.40 11.01 -10.46
N LEU A 467 28.42 9.96 -9.64
CA LEU A 467 27.20 9.36 -9.09
C LEU A 467 26.57 10.26 -8.01
N TYR A 468 27.38 10.99 -7.24
CA TYR A 468 26.88 11.98 -6.29
C TYR A 468 26.02 13.05 -6.97
N GLU A 469 26.51 13.65 -8.04
CA GLU A 469 25.74 14.66 -8.77
C GLU A 469 24.48 14.06 -9.43
N GLU A 470 24.55 12.82 -9.92
CA GLU A 470 23.38 12.10 -10.44
C GLU A 470 22.31 11.91 -9.38
N VAL A 471 22.68 11.45 -8.18
CA VAL A 471 21.80 11.20 -7.05
C VAL A 471 21.16 12.50 -6.56
N ARG A 472 21.95 13.58 -6.42
CA ARG A 472 21.44 14.90 -6.02
C ARG A 472 20.50 15.54 -7.06
N GLY A 473 20.52 15.08 -8.29
CA GLY A 473 19.54 15.46 -9.30
C GLY A 473 18.12 14.91 -9.05
N THR A 474 17.92 14.12 -8.02
CA THR A 474 16.60 13.61 -7.60
C THR A 474 16.04 14.41 -6.43
N ALA A 475 14.72 14.59 -6.38
CA ALA A 475 14.08 15.35 -5.29
C ALA A 475 14.34 14.73 -3.90
N ALA A 476 14.35 13.40 -3.81
CA ALA A 476 14.61 12.72 -2.54
C ALA A 476 16.02 12.99 -1.96
N TYR A 477 17.00 13.38 -2.79
CA TYR A 477 18.39 13.58 -2.35
C TYR A 477 18.95 14.96 -2.76
N GLU A 478 18.13 15.94 -3.07
CA GLU A 478 18.58 17.32 -3.34
C GLU A 478 19.44 17.88 -2.20
N GLY A 479 19.02 17.65 -0.95
CA GLY A 479 19.70 18.05 0.25
C GLY A 479 20.81 17.10 0.72
N LEU A 480 21.24 16.10 -0.07
CA LEU A 480 22.24 15.13 0.34
C LEU A 480 23.60 15.82 0.60
N SER A 481 24.06 15.78 1.84
CA SER A 481 25.36 16.33 2.22
C SER A 481 26.52 15.44 1.76
N ARG A 482 27.71 16.04 1.56
CA ARG A 482 28.93 15.28 1.27
C ARG A 482 29.28 14.30 2.38
N GLU A 483 28.97 14.63 3.62
CA GLU A 483 29.20 13.78 4.78
C GLU A 483 28.30 12.52 4.74
N ASN A 484 26.99 12.66 4.46
CA ASN A 484 26.09 11.51 4.28
C ASN A 484 26.49 10.65 3.08
N TRP A 485 26.93 11.29 2.00
CA TRP A 485 27.43 10.59 0.83
C TRP A 485 28.68 9.76 1.14
N GLN A 486 29.67 10.38 1.78
CA GLN A 486 30.91 9.70 2.18
C GLN A 486 30.62 8.53 3.11
N TRP A 487 29.73 8.72 4.08
CA TRP A 487 29.28 7.64 4.95
C TRP A 487 28.68 6.47 4.15
N CYS A 488 27.84 6.73 3.16
CA CYS A 488 27.27 5.68 2.29
C CYS A 488 28.35 4.92 1.52
N LEU A 489 29.36 5.61 1.00
CA LEU A 489 30.49 4.98 0.32
C LEU A 489 31.30 4.07 1.26
N GLU A 490 31.63 4.55 2.44
CA GLU A 490 32.34 3.76 3.46
C GLU A 490 31.50 2.56 3.91
N PHE A 491 30.20 2.73 4.05
CA PHE A 491 29.30 1.68 4.44
C PHE A 491 29.22 0.56 3.38
N VAL A 492 29.19 0.87 2.09
CA VAL A 492 29.21 -0.18 1.04
C VAL A 492 30.60 -0.80 0.89
N ALA A 493 31.66 -0.07 1.23
CA ALA A 493 33.05 -0.56 1.15
C ALA A 493 33.44 -1.50 2.29
N GLN A 494 32.94 -1.29 3.50
CA GLN A 494 33.38 -2.05 4.68
C GLN A 494 32.26 -2.34 5.71
N GLY A 495 31.03 -1.87 5.52
CA GLY A 495 29.91 -2.08 6.44
C GLY A 495 29.95 -1.19 7.70
N GLY A 496 30.80 -0.17 7.72
CA GLY A 496 31.06 0.68 8.89
C GLY A 496 32.13 0.10 9.82
N PRO A 497 32.55 0.84 10.87
CA PRO A 497 33.65 0.46 11.77
C PRO A 497 33.46 -0.90 12.43
N SER A 498 32.25 -1.21 12.88
CA SER A 498 31.92 -2.44 13.59
C SER A 498 31.91 -3.71 12.72
N LEU A 499 31.81 -3.57 11.39
CA LEU A 499 31.75 -4.71 10.46
C LEU A 499 32.95 -4.81 9.52
N ALA A 500 33.94 -3.93 9.65
CA ALA A 500 35.08 -3.83 8.73
C ALA A 500 35.95 -5.11 8.65
N ALA A 501 35.93 -5.93 9.70
CA ALA A 501 36.64 -7.22 9.73
C ALA A 501 35.94 -8.32 8.91
N TYR A 502 34.67 -8.14 8.52
CA TYR A 502 33.89 -9.17 7.85
C TYR A 502 33.84 -8.98 6.33
N PRO A 503 34.41 -9.91 5.52
CA PRO A 503 34.44 -9.79 4.06
C PRO A 503 33.06 -9.65 3.39
N ASP A 504 32.02 -10.20 4.00
CA ASP A 504 30.64 -10.17 3.48
C ASP A 504 30.04 -8.76 3.39
N TYR A 505 30.64 -7.77 4.08
CA TYR A 505 30.22 -6.36 4.07
C TYR A 505 31.14 -5.48 3.22
N LYS A 506 32.21 -6.01 2.64
CA LYS A 506 33.03 -5.35 1.61
C LYS A 506 32.35 -5.53 0.24
N ARG A 507 31.23 -4.83 0.04
CA ARG A 507 30.31 -5.08 -1.08
C ARG A 507 30.74 -4.37 -2.36
N VAL A 508 31.40 -3.24 -2.24
CA VAL A 508 31.87 -2.44 -3.38
C VAL A 508 33.29 -1.97 -3.09
N VAL A 509 34.18 -2.10 -4.05
CA VAL A 509 35.57 -1.65 -3.94
C VAL A 509 36.00 -0.92 -5.21
N PRO A 510 36.91 0.07 -5.12
CA PRO A 510 37.47 0.72 -6.31
C PRO A 510 38.40 -0.25 -7.05
N ASP A 511 38.36 -0.25 -8.36
CA ASP A 511 39.37 -0.87 -9.23
C ASP A 511 40.61 0.03 -9.43
N ALA A 512 41.55 -0.40 -10.26
CA ALA A 512 42.77 0.35 -10.52
C ALA A 512 42.54 1.70 -11.21
N GLU A 513 41.41 1.84 -11.90
CA GLU A 513 40.94 3.08 -12.58
C GLU A 513 40.10 3.96 -11.66
N GLY A 514 39.90 3.60 -10.38
CA GLY A 514 39.05 4.34 -9.43
C GLY A 514 37.56 4.15 -9.64
N VAL A 515 37.15 3.18 -10.47
CA VAL A 515 35.75 2.82 -10.68
C VAL A 515 35.32 1.82 -9.61
N TRP A 516 34.23 2.14 -8.91
CA TRP A 516 33.72 1.30 -7.83
C TRP A 516 32.86 0.15 -8.36
N ARG A 517 33.24 -1.10 -8.05
CA ARG A 517 32.60 -2.33 -8.54
C ARG A 517 32.37 -3.34 -7.42
N VAL A 518 31.48 -4.30 -7.67
CA VAL A 518 31.27 -5.45 -6.76
C VAL A 518 32.37 -6.48 -7.03
N PRO A 519 33.19 -6.85 -6.04
CA PRO A 519 34.38 -7.66 -6.27
C PRO A 519 34.09 -9.16 -6.45
N ASP A 520 32.96 -9.66 -5.95
CA ASP A 520 32.68 -11.09 -5.81
C ASP A 520 31.31 -11.46 -6.39
N ALA A 521 31.27 -12.55 -7.18
CA ALA A 521 30.04 -13.09 -7.77
C ALA A 521 29.02 -13.57 -6.70
N ARG A 522 29.47 -14.02 -5.51
CA ARG A 522 28.59 -14.39 -4.39
C ARG A 522 27.88 -13.16 -3.83
N LEU A 523 28.59 -12.06 -3.62
CA LEU A 523 28.02 -10.79 -3.20
C LEU A 523 27.05 -10.24 -4.24
N ALA A 524 27.40 -10.33 -5.52
CA ALA A 524 26.56 -9.96 -6.64
C ALA A 524 25.22 -10.74 -6.64
N ARG A 525 25.28 -12.06 -6.47
CA ARG A 525 24.11 -12.93 -6.40
C ARG A 525 23.25 -12.58 -5.19
N ARG A 526 23.85 -12.42 -4.01
CA ARG A 526 23.18 -12.05 -2.76
C ARG A 526 22.44 -10.73 -2.91
N HIS A 527 23.07 -9.71 -3.50
CA HIS A 527 22.45 -8.42 -3.73
C HIS A 527 21.25 -8.51 -4.69
N ARG A 528 21.39 -9.16 -5.86
CA ARG A 528 20.29 -9.33 -6.82
C ARG A 528 19.07 -10.01 -6.22
N MET A 529 19.25 -10.91 -5.26
CA MET A 529 18.16 -11.58 -4.57
C MET A 529 17.50 -10.72 -3.49
N ASN A 530 18.15 -9.62 -3.06
CA ASN A 530 17.67 -8.72 -2.02
C ASN A 530 17.26 -7.34 -2.54
N ILE A 531 17.32 -7.10 -3.86
CA ILE A 531 16.93 -5.83 -4.47
C ILE A 531 15.44 -5.58 -4.23
N GLY A 532 15.12 -4.36 -3.83
CA GLY A 532 13.77 -3.84 -3.60
C GLY A 532 13.59 -3.33 -2.19
N THR A 533 12.56 -2.54 -2.01
CA THR A 533 12.21 -1.88 -0.75
C THR A 533 10.97 -2.47 -0.09
N ILE A 534 10.35 -3.49 -0.69
CA ILE A 534 9.21 -4.20 -0.10
C ILE A 534 9.73 -5.22 0.90
N VAL A 535 9.47 -4.93 2.17
CA VAL A 535 9.78 -5.83 3.28
C VAL A 535 8.47 -6.45 3.74
N SER A 536 8.31 -7.76 3.58
CA SER A 536 7.16 -8.48 4.10
C SER A 536 7.48 -9.12 5.45
N ASP A 537 6.50 -9.15 6.34
CA ASP A 537 6.56 -10.00 7.53
C ASP A 537 6.68 -11.47 7.10
N ALA A 538 7.34 -12.28 7.93
CA ALA A 538 7.44 -13.69 7.62
C ALA A 538 6.05 -14.31 7.62
N SER A 539 5.73 -14.95 6.52
CA SER A 539 4.45 -15.60 6.30
C SER A 539 4.65 -17.11 6.17
N ILE A 540 3.73 -17.85 6.76
CA ILE A 540 3.63 -19.31 6.65
C ILE A 540 2.68 -19.64 5.51
N SER A 541 3.08 -20.55 4.63
CA SER A 541 2.21 -21.06 3.57
C SER A 541 1.11 -21.93 4.17
N VAL A 542 -0.13 -21.75 3.72
CA VAL A 542 -1.28 -22.59 4.08
C VAL A 542 -1.55 -23.55 2.94
N GLN A 543 -1.45 -24.85 3.20
CA GLN A 543 -1.61 -25.92 2.20
C GLN A 543 -2.47 -27.05 2.74
N TYR A 544 -3.28 -27.64 1.86
CA TYR A 544 -3.96 -28.88 2.19
C TYR A 544 -2.98 -30.05 2.28
N LEU A 545 -3.34 -31.08 3.02
CA LEU A 545 -2.56 -32.34 3.08
C LEU A 545 -2.34 -32.95 1.68
N GLY A 546 -3.24 -32.70 0.74
CA GLY A 546 -3.12 -33.09 -0.69
C GLY A 546 -2.18 -32.20 -1.51
N GLY A 547 -1.52 -31.20 -0.92
CA GLY A 547 -0.48 -30.40 -1.55
C GLY A 547 -0.94 -29.10 -2.20
N SER A 548 -2.26 -28.87 -2.40
CA SER A 548 -2.74 -27.62 -3.00
C SER A 548 -2.60 -26.43 -2.02
N LYS A 549 -1.99 -25.36 -2.50
CA LYS A 549 -1.78 -24.14 -1.75
C LYS A 549 -3.04 -23.27 -1.76
N ILE A 550 -3.37 -22.68 -0.59
CA ILE A 550 -4.52 -21.78 -0.42
C ILE A 550 -4.05 -20.31 -0.36
N GLY A 551 -2.90 -20.08 0.26
CA GLY A 551 -2.35 -18.74 0.44
C GLY A 551 -1.30 -18.69 1.55
N ASN A 552 -1.16 -17.52 2.20
CA ASN A 552 -0.19 -17.31 3.26
C ASN A 552 -0.85 -16.58 4.44
N VAL A 553 -0.45 -16.95 5.66
CA VAL A 553 -0.84 -16.28 6.92
C VAL A 553 0.40 -15.84 7.68
N GLU A 554 0.28 -14.88 8.58
CA GLU A 554 1.40 -14.46 9.41
C GLU A 554 1.85 -15.57 10.36
N GLU A 555 3.17 -15.71 10.51
CA GLU A 555 3.77 -16.67 11.44
C GLU A 555 3.27 -16.47 12.87
N SER A 556 3.12 -15.22 13.30
CA SER A 556 2.64 -14.83 14.63
C SER A 556 1.24 -15.36 14.96
N PHE A 557 0.37 -15.49 13.97
CA PHE A 557 -0.97 -16.08 14.14
C PHE A 557 -0.89 -17.59 14.36
N VAL A 558 -0.20 -18.28 13.46
CA VAL A 558 -0.11 -19.75 13.47
C VAL A 558 0.71 -20.25 14.65
N ALA A 559 1.73 -19.49 15.10
CA ALA A 559 2.57 -19.85 16.24
C ALA A 559 1.80 -19.99 17.58
N ARG A 560 0.60 -19.43 17.67
CA ARG A 560 -0.29 -19.53 18.86
C ARG A 560 -1.27 -20.69 18.77
N MET A 561 -1.36 -21.34 17.61
CA MET A 561 -2.32 -22.42 17.36
C MET A 561 -1.72 -23.78 17.68
N LYS A 562 -2.58 -24.70 18.09
CA LYS A 562 -2.27 -26.12 18.32
C LYS A 562 -2.88 -26.96 17.19
N ALA A 563 -2.33 -28.13 16.97
CA ALA A 563 -2.96 -29.12 16.08
C ALA A 563 -4.40 -29.40 16.55
N GLY A 564 -5.35 -29.37 15.63
CA GLY A 564 -6.77 -29.49 15.89
C GLY A 564 -7.52 -28.16 15.99
N ASP A 565 -6.82 -27.03 16.15
CA ASP A 565 -7.45 -25.71 16.16
C ASP A 565 -8.01 -25.35 14.77
N CYS A 566 -9.21 -24.72 14.79
CA CYS A 566 -9.87 -24.33 13.56
C CYS A 566 -9.74 -22.83 13.31
N PHE A 567 -9.58 -22.44 12.03
CA PHE A 567 -9.55 -21.04 11.62
C PHE A 567 -10.19 -20.83 10.25
N LEU A 568 -10.69 -19.61 10.03
CA LEU A 568 -11.29 -19.18 8.76
C LEU A 568 -10.23 -18.56 7.86
N PHE A 569 -10.05 -19.10 6.64
CA PHE A 569 -9.11 -18.53 5.69
C PHE A 569 -9.48 -18.88 4.25
N GLY A 570 -9.46 -17.90 3.35
CA GLY A 570 -9.87 -18.04 1.96
C GLY A 570 -11.34 -18.41 1.81
N GLY A 571 -12.19 -17.90 2.72
CA GLY A 571 -13.61 -18.21 2.79
C GLY A 571 -13.92 -19.66 3.19
N ARG A 572 -12.96 -20.35 3.84
CA ARG A 572 -13.08 -21.78 4.21
C ARG A 572 -12.73 -21.98 5.67
N MET A 573 -13.47 -22.85 6.32
CA MET A 573 -13.09 -23.31 7.65
C MET A 573 -12.05 -24.41 7.54
N LEU A 574 -10.89 -24.18 8.14
CA LEU A 574 -9.73 -25.04 8.09
C LEU A 574 -9.33 -25.49 9.49
N GLU A 575 -8.88 -26.72 9.62
CA GLU A 575 -8.30 -27.28 10.84
C GLU A 575 -6.80 -27.43 10.64
N LEU A 576 -6.02 -26.90 11.57
CA LEU A 576 -4.55 -27.06 11.56
C LEU A 576 -4.18 -28.50 11.95
N VAL A 577 -3.46 -29.18 11.06
CA VAL A 577 -2.96 -30.55 11.32
C VAL A 577 -1.56 -30.51 11.87
N ARG A 578 -0.65 -29.77 11.24
CA ARG A 578 0.75 -29.60 11.67
C ARG A 578 1.39 -28.38 11.02
N ILE A 579 2.49 -27.92 11.60
CA ILE A 579 3.38 -26.91 10.99
C ILE A 579 4.71 -27.60 10.68
N HIS A 580 5.16 -27.54 9.45
CA HIS A 580 6.44 -28.10 9.01
C HIS A 580 7.00 -27.26 7.84
N ASP A 581 8.28 -26.94 7.86
CA ASP A 581 9.01 -26.18 6.83
C ASP A 581 8.29 -24.89 6.37
N MET A 582 7.94 -24.01 7.32
CA MET A 582 7.21 -22.77 7.06
C MET A 582 5.89 -23.00 6.31
N THR A 583 5.27 -24.17 6.50
CA THR A 583 3.99 -24.54 5.92
C THR A 583 3.05 -25.03 7.03
N ALA A 584 1.87 -24.43 7.10
CA ALA A 584 0.73 -24.90 7.89
C ALA A 584 -0.08 -25.88 7.04
N TRP A 585 0.00 -27.14 7.38
CA TRP A 585 -0.76 -28.22 6.75
C TRP A 585 -2.16 -28.28 7.36
N VAL A 586 -3.15 -28.20 6.51
CA VAL A 586 -4.56 -28.07 6.94
C VAL A 586 -5.46 -29.10 6.27
N ARG A 587 -6.63 -29.33 6.91
CA ARG A 587 -7.76 -30.01 6.29
C ARG A 587 -9.03 -29.17 6.42
N ARG A 588 -10.05 -29.48 5.64
CA ARG A 588 -11.38 -28.84 5.76
C ARG A 588 -11.99 -29.24 7.09
N ALA A 589 -12.57 -28.28 7.80
CA ALA A 589 -13.31 -28.50 9.02
C ALA A 589 -14.80 -28.13 8.84
N SER A 590 -15.69 -28.73 9.64
CA SER A 590 -17.10 -28.40 9.67
C SER A 590 -17.58 -28.29 11.14
N GLY A 591 -18.42 -27.32 11.43
CA GLY A 591 -19.18 -27.23 12.69
C GLY A 591 -18.43 -26.86 13.95
N LYS A 592 -17.20 -26.33 13.90
CA LYS A 592 -16.42 -25.87 15.07
C LYS A 592 -16.25 -24.36 15.08
N ARG A 593 -16.10 -23.75 16.28
CA ARG A 593 -15.65 -22.36 16.41
C ARG A 593 -14.31 -22.16 15.72
N ALA A 594 -14.20 -21.14 14.88
CA ALA A 594 -12.98 -20.84 14.12
C ALA A 594 -12.40 -19.49 14.53
N ALA A 595 -11.08 -19.43 14.73
CA ALA A 595 -10.37 -18.18 14.86
C ALA A 595 -10.25 -17.52 13.47
N VAL A 596 -10.31 -16.20 13.41
CA VAL A 596 -10.01 -15.46 12.16
C VAL A 596 -8.57 -14.99 12.24
N PRO A 597 -7.74 -15.24 11.19
CA PRO A 597 -6.38 -14.75 11.16
C PRO A 597 -6.34 -13.24 11.39
N ARG A 598 -5.39 -12.81 12.20
CA ARG A 598 -5.08 -11.39 12.36
C ARG A 598 -3.79 -11.13 11.61
N TRP A 599 -3.77 -10.05 10.85
CA TRP A 599 -2.60 -9.54 10.16
C TRP A 599 -2.16 -8.26 10.86
N GLY A 600 -0.86 -8.16 11.20
CA GLY A 600 -0.24 -7.06 11.94
C GLY A 600 -0.04 -5.79 11.14
N GLY A 601 -0.65 -5.67 9.96
CA GLY A 601 -0.63 -4.45 9.17
C GLY A 601 -1.16 -3.26 9.97
N GLY A 602 -0.45 -2.13 9.93
CA GLY A 602 -0.83 -0.91 10.64
C GLY A 602 -2.27 -0.49 10.32
N ARG A 603 -3.02 -0.11 11.35
CA ARG A 603 -4.34 0.48 11.16
C ARG A 603 -4.12 1.87 10.56
N MET A 604 -4.61 2.09 9.34
CA MET A 604 -4.47 3.37 8.66
C MET A 604 -5.19 4.47 9.44
N PRO A 605 -4.53 5.58 9.75
CA PRO A 605 -5.15 6.69 10.48
C PRO A 605 -6.12 7.47 9.59
N LEU A 606 -7.03 8.20 10.22
CA LEU A 606 -7.86 9.19 9.54
C LEU A 606 -6.95 10.30 8.97
N SER A 607 -7.18 10.69 7.69
CA SER A 607 -6.43 11.78 7.08
C SER A 607 -6.80 13.15 7.68
N ASN A 608 -5.87 14.13 7.60
CA ASN A 608 -6.17 15.51 8.06
C ASN A 608 -7.36 16.09 7.31
N THR A 609 -7.37 15.96 5.99
CA THR A 609 -8.44 16.50 5.12
C THR A 609 -9.82 16.01 5.57
N LEU A 610 -9.94 14.71 5.84
CA LEU A 610 -11.21 14.15 6.31
C LEU A 610 -11.49 14.50 7.77
N ALA A 611 -10.48 14.53 8.63
CA ALA A 611 -10.60 14.89 10.04
C ALA A 611 -11.08 16.35 10.23
N ASP A 612 -10.50 17.28 9.51
CA ASP A 612 -10.90 18.70 9.53
C ASP A 612 -12.35 18.88 9.03
N ALA A 613 -12.72 18.15 7.97
CA ALA A 613 -14.09 18.14 7.48
C ALA A 613 -15.08 17.55 8.50
N VAL A 614 -14.69 16.52 9.29
CA VAL A 614 -15.51 15.96 10.37
C VAL A 614 -15.74 17.02 11.46
N VAL A 615 -14.70 17.73 11.90
CA VAL A 615 -14.84 18.80 12.90
C VAL A 615 -15.76 19.92 12.41
N GLN A 616 -15.70 20.27 11.12
CA GLN A 616 -16.62 21.24 10.52
C GLN A 616 -18.09 20.76 10.56
N GLN A 617 -18.33 19.47 10.27
CA GLN A 617 -19.68 18.88 10.37
C GLN A 617 -20.19 18.87 11.83
N LEU A 618 -19.31 18.58 12.81
CA LEU A 618 -19.66 18.62 14.23
C LEU A 618 -19.98 20.05 14.70
N ALA A 619 -19.23 21.05 14.22
CA ALA A 619 -19.53 22.47 14.51
C ALA A 619 -20.91 22.89 13.96
N GLN A 620 -21.23 22.49 12.73
CA GLN A 620 -22.56 22.74 12.12
C GLN A 620 -23.68 22.08 12.91
N ALA A 621 -23.47 20.84 13.36
CA ALA A 621 -24.43 20.13 14.23
C ALA A 621 -24.61 20.85 15.58
N GLY A 622 -23.54 21.40 16.14
CA GLY A 622 -23.58 22.21 17.36
C GLY A 622 -24.42 23.49 17.22
N GLU A 623 -24.53 24.03 16.01
CA GLU A 623 -25.41 25.15 15.64
C GLU A 623 -26.87 24.71 15.29
N GLY A 624 -27.16 23.41 15.45
CA GLY A 624 -28.44 22.82 15.13
C GLY A 624 -28.68 22.53 13.63
N ARG A 625 -27.64 22.59 12.81
CA ARG A 625 -27.69 22.32 11.35
C ARG A 625 -27.35 20.85 11.07
N TYR A 626 -28.35 20.11 10.60
CA TYR A 626 -28.24 18.69 10.22
C TYR A 626 -28.62 18.54 8.74
N ASP A 627 -27.80 19.09 7.85
CA ASP A 627 -28.15 19.30 6.43
C ASP A 627 -28.08 18.02 5.59
N SER A 628 -27.42 16.97 6.09
CA SER A 628 -27.28 15.69 5.38
C SER A 628 -28.10 14.58 6.00
N PRO A 629 -28.53 13.57 5.23
CA PRO A 629 -29.22 12.39 5.76
C PRO A 629 -28.43 11.67 6.86
N GLU A 630 -27.10 11.60 6.73
CA GLU A 630 -26.22 11.00 7.73
C GLU A 630 -26.23 11.77 9.05
N LEU A 631 -26.16 13.12 8.97
CA LEU A 631 -26.22 13.96 10.16
C LEU A 631 -27.60 13.87 10.83
N GLN A 632 -28.69 13.84 10.05
CA GLN A 632 -30.03 13.62 10.58
C GLN A 632 -30.14 12.28 11.29
N CYS A 633 -29.57 11.23 10.72
CA CYS A 633 -29.57 9.90 11.32
C CYS A 633 -28.78 9.85 12.64
N VAL A 634 -27.59 10.49 12.70
CA VAL A 634 -26.73 10.49 13.88
C VAL A 634 -27.08 11.57 14.91
N ARG A 635 -28.07 12.42 14.61
CA ARG A 635 -28.53 13.52 15.47
C ARG A 635 -28.74 13.11 16.93
N PRO A 636 -29.40 11.97 17.26
CA PRO A 636 -29.63 11.59 18.67
C PRO A 636 -28.32 11.38 19.47
N LEU A 637 -27.27 10.89 18.82
CA LEU A 637 -25.95 10.75 19.43
C LEU A 637 -25.32 12.13 19.69
N LEU A 638 -25.37 13.03 18.71
CA LEU A 638 -24.76 14.36 18.80
C LEU A 638 -25.49 15.25 19.81
N GLU A 639 -26.82 15.16 19.91
CA GLU A 639 -27.63 15.87 20.92
C GLU A 639 -27.29 15.42 22.33
N ILE A 640 -27.13 14.10 22.56
CA ILE A 640 -26.70 13.57 23.87
C ILE A 640 -25.26 14.02 24.19
N GLN A 641 -24.36 13.98 23.21
CA GLN A 641 -22.98 14.48 23.39
C GLN A 641 -22.99 15.96 23.80
N GLN A 642 -23.79 16.78 23.13
CA GLN A 642 -23.91 18.22 23.40
C GLN A 642 -24.59 18.49 24.75
N GLN A 643 -25.59 17.68 25.13
CA GLN A 643 -26.31 17.82 26.40
C GLN A 643 -25.41 17.46 27.58
N TRP A 644 -24.59 16.39 27.48
CA TRP A 644 -23.78 15.90 28.58
C TRP A 644 -22.37 16.51 28.62
N SER A 645 -21.93 17.12 27.54
CA SER A 645 -20.61 17.72 27.39
C SER A 645 -20.62 18.89 26.40
N ALA A 646 -19.98 18.71 25.25
CA ALA A 646 -19.95 19.66 24.14
C ALA A 646 -19.65 18.94 22.82
N LEU A 647 -19.87 19.67 21.69
CA LEU A 647 -19.32 19.27 20.40
C LEU A 647 -18.08 20.12 20.08
N PRO A 648 -16.99 19.51 19.58
CA PRO A 648 -15.79 20.22 19.19
C PRO A 648 -16.03 21.08 17.94
N THR A 649 -15.29 22.20 17.86
CA THR A 649 -15.29 23.12 16.72
C THR A 649 -13.84 23.37 16.26
N PRO A 650 -13.61 23.96 15.09
CA PRO A 650 -12.26 24.34 14.66
C PRO A 650 -11.53 25.26 15.67
N GLN A 651 -12.28 26.04 16.45
CA GLN A 651 -11.76 27.02 17.42
C GLN A 651 -11.62 26.45 18.82
N THR A 652 -12.12 25.24 19.10
CA THR A 652 -12.13 24.67 20.45
C THR A 652 -11.49 23.29 20.48
N LEU A 653 -10.72 23.02 21.53
CA LEU A 653 -10.27 21.68 21.90
C LEU A 653 -11.18 21.16 23.03
N LEU A 654 -11.93 20.10 22.77
CA LEU A 654 -12.75 19.46 23.79
C LEU A 654 -11.89 18.49 24.64
N ALA A 655 -11.95 18.66 25.95
CA ALA A 655 -11.44 17.76 26.96
C ALA A 655 -12.55 17.35 27.91
N GLU A 656 -12.63 16.09 28.25
CA GLU A 656 -13.61 15.55 29.20
C GLU A 656 -12.89 14.82 30.33
N THR A 657 -13.35 14.98 31.57
CA THR A 657 -12.82 14.27 32.73
C THR A 657 -13.89 13.43 33.40
N LEU A 658 -13.52 12.25 33.85
CA LEU A 658 -14.45 11.32 34.51
C LEU A 658 -13.71 10.58 35.63
N SER A 659 -14.30 10.56 36.82
CA SER A 659 -13.83 9.72 37.92
C SER A 659 -14.65 8.43 38.00
N THR A 660 -13.97 7.29 38.04
CA THR A 660 -14.58 5.96 38.18
C THR A 660 -13.89 5.16 39.27
N ARG A 661 -14.34 3.94 39.51
CA ARG A 661 -13.62 3.00 40.40
C ARG A 661 -12.23 2.59 39.86
N GLU A 662 -11.98 2.79 38.60
CA GLU A 662 -10.73 2.44 37.95
C GLU A 662 -9.71 3.56 38.04
N GLY A 663 -10.17 4.78 38.37
CA GLY A 663 -9.31 5.95 38.55
C GLY A 663 -9.86 7.23 37.90
N SER A 664 -8.96 8.14 37.62
CA SER A 664 -9.21 9.45 36.99
C SER A 664 -8.94 9.38 35.49
N HIS A 665 -9.96 9.61 34.69
CA HIS A 665 -9.91 9.60 33.24
C HIS A 665 -9.80 11.01 32.69
N LEU A 666 -8.97 11.18 31.66
CA LEU A 666 -8.98 12.33 30.77
C LEU A 666 -9.22 11.83 29.35
N PHE A 667 -10.22 12.39 28.69
CA PHE A 667 -10.46 12.20 27.25
C PHE A 667 -10.17 13.50 26.54
N LEU A 668 -9.41 13.41 25.43
CA LEU A 668 -9.07 14.59 24.60
C LEU A 668 -9.41 14.28 23.15
N TYR A 669 -10.02 15.25 22.45
CA TYR A 669 -10.53 15.05 21.07
C TYR A 669 -9.88 16.02 20.06
N PRO A 670 -8.61 15.81 19.68
CA PRO A 670 -7.94 16.64 18.69
C PRO A 670 -8.40 16.36 17.26
N PHE A 671 -9.06 15.24 16.97
CA PHE A 671 -9.41 14.81 15.61
C PHE A 671 -8.22 14.83 14.65
N ALA A 672 -7.13 14.22 15.03
CA ALA A 672 -5.86 14.24 14.27
C ALA A 672 -5.46 12.84 13.73
N GLY A 673 -6.29 11.83 13.97
CA GLY A 673 -6.00 10.44 13.62
C GLY A 673 -5.15 9.72 14.68
N ARG A 674 -5.30 8.40 14.72
CA ARG A 674 -4.77 7.56 15.83
C ARG A 674 -3.25 7.60 16.02
N HIS A 675 -2.47 7.82 14.96
CA HIS A 675 -1.01 7.90 15.08
C HIS A 675 -0.60 9.17 15.84
N VAL A 676 -1.18 10.30 15.47
CA VAL A 676 -0.98 11.58 16.18
C VAL A 676 -1.50 11.49 17.61
N HIS A 677 -2.66 10.86 17.83
CA HIS A 677 -3.22 10.69 19.16
C HIS A 677 -2.34 9.81 20.06
N LEU A 678 -1.70 8.76 19.52
CA LEU A 678 -0.75 7.97 20.28
C LEU A 678 0.48 8.80 20.68
N GLY A 679 1.02 9.58 19.75
CA GLY A 679 2.13 10.48 20.02
C GLY A 679 1.78 11.54 21.07
N LEU A 680 0.62 12.19 20.93
CA LEU A 680 0.12 13.19 21.90
C LEU A 680 -0.12 12.57 23.29
N ALA A 681 -0.83 11.44 23.36
CA ALA A 681 -1.12 10.76 24.62
C ALA A 681 0.16 10.37 25.37
N SER A 682 1.14 9.82 24.63
CA SER A 682 2.43 9.45 25.21
C SER A 682 3.23 10.67 25.69
N LEU A 683 3.24 11.74 24.88
CA LEU A 683 3.91 12.99 25.21
C LEU A 683 3.30 13.63 26.48
N LEU A 684 1.97 13.72 26.57
CA LEU A 684 1.29 14.26 27.74
C LEU A 684 1.55 13.40 28.97
N ALA A 685 1.42 12.09 28.85
CA ALA A 685 1.71 11.17 29.96
C ALA A 685 3.14 11.33 30.47
N TRP A 686 4.11 11.46 29.55
CA TRP A 686 5.51 11.68 29.90
C TRP A 686 5.74 13.04 30.56
N ARG A 687 5.18 14.12 30.01
CA ARG A 687 5.29 15.46 30.60
C ARG A 687 4.72 15.51 32.03
N ILE A 688 3.54 14.87 32.24
CA ILE A 688 2.96 14.78 33.58
C ILE A 688 3.87 13.99 34.52
N ALA A 689 4.45 12.86 34.04
CA ALA A 689 5.36 12.06 34.84
C ALA A 689 6.68 12.81 35.24
N GLN A 690 7.07 13.87 34.52
CA GLN A 690 8.19 14.75 34.94
C GLN A 690 7.82 15.64 36.11
N HIS A 691 6.55 15.99 36.29
CA HIS A 691 6.08 16.80 37.41
C HIS A 691 5.72 15.92 38.62
N GLU A 692 5.08 14.76 38.36
CA GLU A 692 4.65 13.80 39.39
C GLU A 692 4.84 12.38 38.90
N ALA A 693 5.48 11.53 39.71
CA ALA A 693 5.68 10.12 39.40
C ALA A 693 4.32 9.39 39.26
N ARG A 694 3.79 9.31 38.05
CA ARG A 694 2.51 8.67 37.70
C ARG A 694 2.63 7.78 36.48
N THR A 695 1.77 6.77 36.44
CA THR A 695 1.62 5.89 35.26
C THR A 695 0.23 6.02 34.69
N PHE A 696 0.13 5.97 33.38
CA PHE A 696 -1.12 6.07 32.65
C PHE A 696 -1.38 4.83 31.79
N SER A 697 -2.62 4.38 31.76
CA SER A 697 -3.11 3.52 30.69
C SER A 697 -3.63 4.40 29.57
N ILE A 698 -3.26 4.07 28.32
CA ILE A 698 -3.55 4.89 27.14
C ILE A 698 -4.49 4.09 26.21
N ALA A 699 -5.60 4.70 25.78
CA ALA A 699 -6.41 4.21 24.68
C ALA A 699 -6.52 5.26 23.58
N VAL A 700 -6.50 4.85 22.31
CA VAL A 700 -6.56 5.78 21.18
C VAL A 700 -7.51 5.29 20.08
N ASN A 701 -8.26 6.22 19.48
CA ASN A 701 -8.99 6.02 18.25
C ASN A 701 -8.69 7.15 17.25
N ASP A 702 -9.40 7.23 16.13
CA ASP A 702 -9.14 8.25 15.12
C ASP A 702 -9.67 9.65 15.48
N TYR A 703 -10.47 9.77 16.56
CA TYR A 703 -11.12 11.02 16.98
C TYR A 703 -10.48 11.63 18.21
N GLY A 704 -9.93 10.79 19.10
CA GLY A 704 -9.32 11.23 20.35
C GLY A 704 -8.54 10.12 21.06
N PHE A 705 -8.18 10.42 22.30
CA PHE A 705 -7.48 9.48 23.17
C PHE A 705 -7.91 9.62 24.64
N GLU A 706 -7.61 8.60 25.42
CA GLU A 706 -7.84 8.51 26.85
C GLU A 706 -6.52 8.32 27.59
N LEU A 707 -6.37 9.09 28.69
CA LEU A 707 -5.36 8.83 29.73
C LEU A 707 -6.09 8.43 31.00
N LEU A 708 -5.83 7.23 31.50
CA LEU A 708 -6.36 6.74 32.77
C LEU A 708 -5.25 6.64 33.80
N SER A 709 -5.37 7.41 34.90
CA SER A 709 -4.54 7.30 36.08
C SER A 709 -5.27 6.55 37.18
N ALA A 710 -4.58 5.62 37.87
CA ALA A 710 -5.14 4.93 39.04
C ALA A 710 -5.36 5.86 40.25
N THR A 711 -4.69 7.02 40.27
CA THR A 711 -4.81 8.04 41.32
C THR A 711 -5.48 9.29 40.77
N GLU A 712 -6.09 10.07 41.63
CA GLU A 712 -6.73 11.34 41.27
C GLU A 712 -5.73 12.32 40.64
N VAL A 713 -6.17 13.05 39.62
CA VAL A 713 -5.34 14.02 38.85
C VAL A 713 -6.09 15.35 38.75
N ASP A 714 -5.41 16.45 39.08
CA ASP A 714 -5.92 17.82 38.86
C ASP A 714 -5.73 18.20 37.36
N TRP A 715 -6.62 17.71 36.52
CA TRP A 715 -6.60 17.98 35.08
C TRP A 715 -6.69 19.47 34.73
N PRO A 716 -7.53 20.30 35.40
CA PRO A 716 -7.57 21.74 35.16
C PRO A 716 -6.23 22.46 35.32
N ALA A 717 -5.47 22.09 36.31
CA ALA A 717 -4.17 22.70 36.59
C ALA A 717 -3.07 22.20 35.64
N LEU A 718 -3.10 20.93 35.27
CA LEU A 718 -2.01 20.32 34.49
C LEU A 718 -2.16 20.52 32.98
N LEU A 719 -3.38 20.46 32.43
CA LEU A 719 -3.59 20.47 30.96
C LEU A 719 -2.98 21.67 30.24
N PRO A 720 -3.12 22.93 30.71
CA PRO A 720 -2.53 24.09 30.06
C PRO A 720 -0.99 24.03 29.99
N GLN A 721 -0.37 23.40 30.99
CA GLN A 721 1.09 23.29 31.07
C GLN A 721 1.62 22.20 30.13
N VAL A 722 0.97 21.02 30.10
CA VAL A 722 1.44 19.87 29.32
C VAL A 722 1.09 19.95 27.84
N LEU A 723 0.10 20.78 27.48
CA LEU A 723 -0.25 21.09 26.09
C LEU A 723 0.61 22.21 25.49
N ALA A 724 1.37 22.95 26.30
CA ALA A 724 2.18 24.05 25.83
C ALA A 724 3.25 23.57 24.83
N LEU A 725 3.44 24.37 23.78
CA LEU A 725 4.54 24.17 22.83
C LEU A 725 5.86 24.64 23.45
N PRO A 726 6.96 23.90 23.23
CA PRO A 726 8.29 24.44 23.52
C PRO A 726 8.51 25.74 22.76
N GLN A 727 9.20 26.70 23.37
CA GLN A 727 9.51 28.01 22.79
C GLN A 727 11.01 28.18 22.62
N GLY A 728 11.43 29.06 21.70
CA GLY A 728 12.82 29.38 21.42
C GLY A 728 13.37 28.75 20.15
N GLU A 729 14.64 29.02 19.86
CA GLU A 729 15.30 28.55 18.61
C GLU A 729 15.38 27.02 18.51
N ASP A 730 15.50 26.33 19.66
CA ASP A 730 15.59 24.87 19.74
C ASP A 730 14.25 24.17 19.96
N ALA A 731 13.11 24.87 19.85
CA ALA A 731 11.79 24.34 20.14
C ALA A 731 11.46 23.06 19.37
N HIS A 732 11.90 22.97 18.10
CA HIS A 732 11.70 21.78 17.28
C HIS A 732 12.51 20.58 17.77
N ALA A 733 13.77 20.78 18.08
CA ALA A 733 14.67 19.73 18.59
C ALA A 733 14.21 19.25 19.97
N LEU A 734 13.75 20.17 20.84
CA LEU A 734 13.20 19.83 22.14
C LEU A 734 11.92 18.98 22.02
N LEU A 735 11.00 19.36 21.15
CA LEU A 735 9.78 18.56 20.93
C LEU A 735 10.10 17.15 20.42
N LEU A 736 11.04 17.03 19.49
CA LEU A 736 11.49 15.71 18.99
C LEU A 736 12.09 14.87 20.13
N HIS A 737 12.93 15.48 20.96
CA HIS A 737 13.53 14.80 22.13
C HIS A 737 12.45 14.34 23.12
N GLU A 738 11.49 15.21 23.47
CA GLU A 738 10.38 14.86 24.37
C GLU A 738 9.52 13.71 23.81
N VAL A 739 9.20 13.73 22.51
CA VAL A 739 8.43 12.67 21.85
C VAL A 739 9.20 11.34 21.87
N LEU A 740 10.48 11.34 21.54
CA LEU A 740 11.33 10.14 21.62
C LEU A 740 11.47 9.63 23.06
N ALA A 741 11.61 10.51 24.04
CA ALA A 741 11.68 10.13 25.45
C ALA A 741 10.36 9.60 26.01
N SER A 742 9.22 10.10 25.50
CA SER A 742 7.87 9.71 25.95
C SER A 742 7.45 8.30 25.49
N LEU A 743 8.06 7.81 24.44
CA LEU A 743 7.80 6.51 23.87
C LEU A 743 8.91 5.52 24.28
N ASN A 744 8.62 4.24 24.25
CA ASN A 744 9.70 3.24 24.20
C ASN A 744 10.35 3.27 22.79
N ALA A 745 10.86 4.46 22.44
CA ALA A 745 11.34 4.80 21.09
C ALA A 745 12.42 3.82 20.63
N SER A 746 13.24 3.33 21.56
CA SER A 746 14.29 2.36 21.27
C SER A 746 13.72 1.04 20.72
N GLU A 747 12.62 0.52 21.30
CA GLU A 747 11.99 -0.73 20.82
C GLU A 747 11.26 -0.52 19.48
N LEU A 748 10.57 0.59 19.31
CA LEU A 748 9.88 0.93 18.07
C LEU A 748 10.89 1.19 16.93
N ALA A 749 11.95 1.95 17.20
CA ALA A 749 13.04 2.18 16.25
C ALA A 749 13.76 0.87 15.87
N GLN A 750 13.93 -0.07 16.81
CA GLN A 750 14.48 -1.40 16.53
C GLN A 750 13.60 -2.20 15.58
N ARG A 751 12.27 -2.09 15.69
CA ARG A 751 11.35 -2.71 14.72
C ARG A 751 11.50 -2.10 13.33
N ARG A 752 11.60 -0.78 13.24
CA ARG A 752 11.81 -0.07 11.98
C ARG A 752 13.20 -0.39 11.40
N PHE A 753 14.23 -0.44 12.23
CA PHE A 753 15.57 -0.82 11.83
C PHE A 753 15.63 -2.19 11.13
N ARG A 754 14.75 -3.13 11.46
CA ARG A 754 14.66 -4.41 10.77
C ARG A 754 14.39 -4.24 9.26
N GLU A 755 13.52 -3.31 8.88
CA GLU A 755 13.24 -3.00 7.47
C GLU A 755 14.46 -2.35 6.82
N ILE A 756 15.04 -1.36 7.47
CA ILE A 756 16.24 -0.65 7.02
C ILE A 756 17.42 -1.61 6.83
N ALA A 757 17.65 -2.51 7.78
CA ALA A 757 18.71 -3.52 7.71
C ALA A 757 18.53 -4.49 6.54
N ARG A 758 17.29 -4.78 6.14
CA ARG A 758 17.01 -5.58 4.95
C ARG A 758 17.24 -4.80 3.67
N VAL A 759 16.71 -3.59 3.55
CA VAL A 759 16.87 -2.74 2.35
C VAL A 759 18.34 -2.41 2.14
N SER A 760 19.06 -2.04 3.18
CA SER A 760 20.50 -1.74 3.11
C SER A 760 21.40 -2.98 2.87
N GLY A 761 20.83 -4.19 2.89
CA GLY A 761 21.56 -5.44 2.62
C GLY A 761 22.42 -5.96 3.78
N LEU A 762 22.18 -5.49 5.02
CA LEU A 762 22.80 -6.08 6.22
C LEU A 762 22.26 -7.47 6.51
N ILE A 763 20.94 -7.65 6.32
CA ILE A 763 20.25 -8.90 6.56
C ILE A 763 19.83 -9.54 5.24
N TYR A 764 20.14 -10.80 5.09
CA TYR A 764 19.81 -11.60 3.92
C TYR A 764 18.71 -12.63 4.24
N GLN A 765 17.69 -12.73 3.39
CA GLN A 765 16.51 -13.57 3.61
C GLN A 765 16.72 -15.08 3.34
N GLY A 766 17.86 -15.47 2.82
CA GLY A 766 18.15 -16.85 2.39
C GLY A 766 18.04 -17.05 0.87
N TYR A 767 18.50 -18.19 0.39
CA TYR A 767 18.37 -18.60 -1.01
C TYR A 767 16.96 -19.15 -1.29
N PRO A 768 16.51 -19.22 -2.55
CA PRO A 768 15.28 -19.91 -2.89
C PRO A 768 15.31 -21.35 -2.38
N GLY A 769 14.35 -21.72 -1.52
CA GLY A 769 14.33 -23.00 -0.82
C GLY A 769 14.84 -22.97 0.62
N GLU A 770 15.64 -21.99 1.00
CA GLU A 770 16.15 -21.78 2.37
C GLU A 770 15.55 -20.52 2.98
N LYS A 771 14.28 -20.52 3.31
CA LYS A 771 13.63 -19.38 3.96
C LYS A 771 14.01 -19.33 5.43
N ARG A 772 14.54 -18.18 5.86
CA ARG A 772 14.75 -17.90 7.29
C ARG A 772 13.43 -17.56 7.97
N SER A 773 13.23 -18.06 9.21
CA SER A 773 12.03 -17.74 9.99
C SER A 773 12.04 -16.28 10.47
N SER A 774 10.86 -15.74 10.84
CA SER A 774 10.74 -14.42 11.47
C SER A 774 11.65 -14.30 12.69
N LYS A 775 11.74 -15.34 13.54
CA LYS A 775 12.62 -15.34 14.71
C LYS A 775 14.09 -15.18 14.34
N GLN A 776 14.56 -15.89 13.31
CA GLN A 776 15.95 -15.76 12.84
C GLN A 776 16.24 -14.38 12.26
N LEU A 777 15.32 -13.82 11.48
CA LEU A 777 15.47 -12.47 10.92
C LEU A 777 15.39 -11.39 12.02
N GLN A 778 14.51 -11.57 12.99
CA GLN A 778 14.39 -10.69 14.14
C GLN A 778 15.64 -10.75 15.02
N ALA A 779 16.12 -11.94 15.35
CA ALA A 779 17.37 -12.13 16.12
C ALA A 779 18.56 -11.48 15.40
N SER A 780 18.66 -11.66 14.08
CA SER A 780 19.72 -11.01 13.30
C SER A 780 19.60 -9.47 13.32
N SER A 781 18.40 -8.91 13.18
CA SER A 781 18.21 -7.45 13.22
C SER A 781 18.50 -6.86 14.61
N SER A 782 18.07 -7.56 15.67
CA SER A 782 18.34 -7.15 17.04
C SER A 782 19.83 -7.17 17.33
N LEU A 783 20.56 -8.18 16.86
CA LEU A 783 22.02 -8.26 17.01
C LEU A 783 22.71 -7.06 16.32
N PHE A 784 22.34 -6.71 15.08
CA PHE A 784 22.92 -5.53 14.41
C PHE A 784 22.59 -4.23 15.14
N TRP A 785 21.36 -4.10 15.63
CA TRP A 785 20.93 -2.95 16.42
C TRP A 785 21.82 -2.78 17.66
N GLU A 786 22.01 -3.84 18.44
CA GLU A 786 22.85 -3.83 19.65
C GLU A 786 24.34 -3.56 19.34
N VAL A 787 24.87 -4.20 18.29
CA VAL A 787 26.26 -4.00 17.85
C VAL A 787 26.50 -2.56 17.46
N PHE A 788 25.61 -1.97 16.64
CA PHE A 788 25.76 -0.60 16.19
C PHE A 788 25.60 0.38 17.36
N ARG A 789 24.62 0.21 18.23
CA ARG A 789 24.47 1.08 19.41
C ARG A 789 25.69 1.06 20.32
N LYS A 790 26.33 -0.09 20.47
CA LYS A 790 27.47 -0.27 21.37
C LYS A 790 28.80 0.13 20.75
N TYR A 791 29.03 -0.18 19.49
CA TYR A 791 30.35 -0.09 18.85
C TYR A 791 30.41 0.91 17.68
N ASP A 792 29.26 1.39 17.21
CA ASP A 792 29.14 2.36 16.12
C ASP A 792 27.88 3.25 16.34
N PRO A 793 27.83 4.00 17.48
CA PRO A 793 26.64 4.79 17.83
C PRO A 793 26.34 5.91 16.84
N GLY A 794 27.31 6.33 16.02
CA GLY A 794 27.13 7.28 14.92
C GLY A 794 26.60 6.68 13.64
N ASN A 795 26.21 5.39 13.62
CA ASN A 795 25.68 4.74 12.44
C ASN A 795 24.40 5.40 11.94
N ARG A 796 24.43 5.91 10.72
CA ARG A 796 23.32 6.70 10.16
C ARG A 796 22.05 5.89 9.90
N LEU A 797 22.12 4.57 9.83
CA LEU A 797 20.91 3.73 9.75
C LEU A 797 20.15 3.63 11.08
N LEU A 798 20.83 3.83 12.23
CA LEU A 798 20.17 3.96 13.51
C LEU A 798 19.38 5.28 13.57
N LEU A 799 20.01 6.39 13.17
CA LEU A 799 19.36 7.69 13.08
C LEU A 799 18.18 7.68 12.10
N GLN A 800 18.36 7.02 10.93
CA GLN A 800 17.27 6.83 9.98
C GLN A 800 16.10 6.06 10.59
N ALA A 801 16.34 5.04 11.41
CA ALA A 801 15.28 4.28 12.06
C ALA A 801 14.45 5.15 13.01
N GLU A 802 15.09 6.04 13.74
CA GLU A 802 14.44 7.03 14.61
C GLU A 802 13.68 8.08 13.79
N GLN A 803 14.27 8.61 12.72
CA GLN A 803 13.61 9.55 11.81
C GLN A 803 12.39 8.95 11.12
N GLU A 804 12.49 7.70 10.62
CA GLU A 804 11.35 7.01 10.01
C GLU A 804 10.25 6.66 11.03
N LEU A 805 10.60 6.32 12.26
CA LEU A 805 9.64 6.16 13.34
C LEU A 805 8.85 7.46 13.55
N LEU A 806 9.57 8.58 13.70
CA LEU A 806 8.96 9.89 13.90
C LEU A 806 8.10 10.32 12.71
N SER A 807 8.59 10.15 11.48
CA SER A 807 7.90 10.66 10.28
C SER A 807 6.75 9.77 9.82
N GLN A 808 6.88 8.44 9.88
CA GLN A 808 5.93 7.51 9.28
C GLN A 808 4.98 6.84 10.28
N GLU A 809 5.44 6.51 11.50
CA GLU A 809 4.59 5.86 12.50
C GLU A 809 3.90 6.86 13.44
N LEU A 810 4.57 7.97 13.76
CA LEU A 810 4.04 9.00 14.64
C LEU A 810 3.57 10.25 13.89
N GLU A 811 3.86 10.30 12.59
CA GLU A 811 3.49 11.45 11.75
C GLU A 811 3.86 12.79 12.43
N ILE A 812 5.14 12.92 12.85
CA ILE A 812 5.61 14.04 13.71
C ILE A 812 5.25 15.42 13.16
N GLY A 813 5.25 15.59 11.84
CA GLY A 813 4.79 16.82 11.21
C GLY A 813 3.32 17.13 11.52
N ARG A 814 2.46 16.10 11.49
CA ARG A 814 1.04 16.21 11.85
C ARG A 814 0.86 16.42 13.36
N LEU A 815 1.68 15.75 14.17
CA LEU A 815 1.65 15.92 15.62
C LEU A 815 2.00 17.35 15.99
N ARG A 816 3.06 17.91 15.40
CA ARG A 816 3.45 19.32 15.59
C ARG A 816 2.35 20.27 15.13
N ALA A 817 1.84 20.12 13.92
CA ALA A 817 0.73 20.93 13.40
C ALA A 817 -0.52 20.83 14.29
N SER A 818 -0.78 19.66 14.89
CA SER A 818 -1.88 19.50 15.85
C SER A 818 -1.62 20.26 17.15
N LEU A 819 -0.40 20.24 17.68
CA LEU A 819 -0.03 21.04 18.86
C LEU A 819 -0.09 22.56 18.57
N GLU A 820 0.39 22.99 17.39
CA GLU A 820 0.29 24.40 16.94
C GLU A 820 -1.18 24.84 16.84
N ARG A 821 -2.05 23.99 16.30
CA ARG A 821 -3.50 24.22 16.26
C ARG A 821 -4.10 24.28 17.68
N ILE A 822 -3.75 23.33 18.54
CA ILE A 822 -4.21 23.26 19.93
C ILE A 822 -3.83 24.53 20.69
N ALA A 823 -2.61 25.06 20.48
CA ALA A 823 -2.15 26.29 21.11
C ALA A 823 -3.00 27.53 20.73
N THR A 824 -3.67 27.50 19.60
CA THR A 824 -4.57 28.60 19.16
C THR A 824 -6.05 28.34 19.51
N GLN A 825 -6.40 27.14 19.95
CA GLN A 825 -7.76 26.76 20.31
C GLN A 825 -8.07 27.09 21.77
N GLN A 826 -9.35 27.39 22.02
CA GLN A 826 -9.86 27.49 23.38
C GLN A 826 -10.04 26.07 23.96
N LEU A 827 -9.42 25.79 25.09
CA LEU A 827 -9.64 24.54 25.82
C LEU A 827 -11.01 24.55 26.51
N VAL A 828 -11.87 23.61 26.11
CA VAL A 828 -13.19 23.40 26.73
C VAL A 828 -13.11 22.13 27.59
N LEU A 829 -12.93 22.31 28.88
CA LEU A 829 -12.84 21.21 29.84
C LEU A 829 -14.21 20.96 30.48
N LYS A 830 -14.72 19.72 30.38
CA LYS A 830 -16.02 19.29 30.89
C LYS A 830 -15.85 18.15 31.90
N PRO A 831 -16.20 18.36 33.19
CA PRO A 831 -16.31 17.27 34.14
C PRO A 831 -17.57 16.47 33.85
N LEU A 832 -17.44 15.15 33.77
CA LEU A 832 -18.50 14.24 33.43
C LEU A 832 -19.01 13.47 34.66
N ALA A 833 -20.33 13.31 34.75
CA ALA A 833 -20.98 12.41 35.71
C ALA A 833 -21.06 10.94 35.21
N ARG A 834 -20.92 10.73 33.89
CA ARG A 834 -21.00 9.44 33.18
C ARG A 834 -20.34 9.50 31.82
N PRO A 835 -19.98 8.36 31.20
CA PRO A 835 -19.43 8.35 29.86
C PRO A 835 -20.36 9.01 28.83
N THR A 836 -19.78 9.82 27.96
CA THR A 836 -20.45 10.44 26.81
C THR A 836 -20.39 9.52 25.58
N PRO A 837 -21.16 9.80 24.51
CA PRO A 837 -21.02 9.10 23.24
C PRO A 837 -19.58 9.09 22.66
N PHE A 838 -18.77 10.11 22.93
CA PHE A 838 -17.38 10.18 22.44
C PHE A 838 -16.39 9.48 23.36
N SER A 839 -16.56 9.55 24.70
CA SER A 839 -15.64 8.91 25.65
C SER A 839 -15.87 7.39 25.75
N PHE A 840 -17.10 6.91 25.57
CA PHE A 840 -17.44 5.52 25.69
C PHE A 840 -16.63 4.57 24.77
N PRO A 841 -16.43 4.85 23.47
CA PRO A 841 -15.60 4.01 22.60
C PRO A 841 -14.14 3.90 23.05
N LEU A 842 -13.55 4.95 23.63
CA LEU A 842 -12.19 4.94 24.18
C LEU A 842 -12.09 4.03 25.40
N MET A 843 -13.06 4.13 26.33
CA MET A 843 -13.16 3.22 27.49
C MET A 843 -13.31 1.76 27.04
N VAL A 844 -14.10 1.50 26.00
CA VAL A 844 -14.24 0.15 25.43
C VAL A 844 -12.93 -0.39 24.89
N GLU A 845 -12.15 0.44 24.18
CA GLU A 845 -10.84 0.04 23.64
C GLU A 845 -9.87 -0.31 24.79
N LEU A 846 -9.87 0.45 25.88
CA LEU A 846 -9.08 0.18 27.06
C LEU A 846 -9.47 -1.14 27.74
N PHE A 847 -10.76 -1.44 27.83
CA PHE A 847 -11.24 -2.70 28.41
C PHE A 847 -10.86 -3.92 27.58
N ARG A 848 -10.84 -3.80 26.26
CA ARG A 848 -10.43 -4.88 25.36
C ARG A 848 -8.98 -5.35 25.58
N GLU A 849 -8.11 -4.47 26.02
CA GLU A 849 -6.73 -4.83 26.35
C GLU A 849 -6.62 -5.60 27.68
N LYS A 850 -7.53 -5.34 28.62
CA LYS A 850 -7.47 -5.84 29.99
C LYS A 850 -8.29 -7.11 30.26
N LEU A 851 -9.30 -7.45 29.46
CA LEU A 851 -10.26 -8.51 29.74
C LEU A 851 -10.35 -9.57 28.64
N SER A 852 -10.74 -10.81 29.01
CA SER A 852 -11.08 -11.86 28.04
C SER A 852 -12.35 -11.50 27.24
N ASN A 853 -12.43 -11.91 25.97
CA ASN A 853 -13.46 -11.48 25.02
C ASN A 853 -14.93 -11.71 25.47
N GLU A 854 -15.22 -12.73 26.24
CA GLU A 854 -16.60 -13.05 26.70
C GLU A 854 -17.08 -12.09 27.78
N ASN A 855 -16.26 -11.77 28.77
CA ASN A 855 -16.59 -10.85 29.85
C ASN A 855 -16.70 -9.39 29.40
N VAL A 856 -16.00 -9.03 28.33
CA VAL A 856 -16.02 -7.66 27.76
C VAL A 856 -17.35 -7.36 27.10
N ALA A 857 -17.86 -8.26 26.26
CA ALA A 857 -19.13 -8.05 25.54
C ALA A 857 -20.33 -7.85 26.49
N ASP A 858 -20.45 -8.68 27.52
CA ASP A 858 -21.53 -8.57 28.51
C ASP A 858 -21.42 -7.31 29.37
N ARG A 859 -20.20 -6.89 29.70
CA ARG A 859 -19.96 -5.65 30.44
C ARG A 859 -20.36 -4.44 29.62
N ILE A 860 -19.92 -4.41 28.33
CA ILE A 860 -20.25 -3.33 27.39
C ILE A 860 -21.78 -3.26 27.19
N ALA A 861 -22.44 -4.38 26.95
CA ALA A 861 -23.91 -4.40 26.77
C ALA A 861 -24.65 -3.80 27.96
N ARG A 862 -24.24 -4.15 29.18
CA ARG A 862 -24.82 -3.57 30.41
C ARG A 862 -24.55 -2.07 30.54
N MET A 863 -23.36 -1.61 30.20
CA MET A 863 -23.03 -0.19 30.22
C MET A 863 -23.85 0.58 29.18
N VAL A 864 -24.01 0.06 27.97
CA VAL A 864 -24.86 0.67 26.93
C VAL A 864 -26.31 0.77 27.42
N GLU A 865 -26.85 -0.30 27.99
CA GLU A 865 -28.24 -0.29 28.54
C GLU A 865 -28.43 0.78 29.64
N GLN A 866 -27.47 0.91 30.55
CA GLN A 866 -27.51 1.95 31.60
C GLN A 866 -27.45 3.36 31.02
N LEU A 867 -26.58 3.59 30.02
CA LEU A 867 -26.41 4.89 29.39
C LEU A 867 -27.62 5.26 28.52
N GLU A 868 -28.22 4.30 27.81
CA GLU A 868 -29.46 4.51 27.05
C GLU A 868 -30.66 4.87 27.96
N LYS A 869 -30.80 4.21 29.12
CA LYS A 869 -31.80 4.57 30.13
C LYS A 869 -31.58 5.99 30.65
N ALA A 870 -30.33 6.38 30.91
CA ALA A 870 -29.99 7.71 31.38
C ALA A 870 -30.25 8.79 30.34
N ALA A 871 -30.18 8.45 29.06
CA ALA A 871 -30.48 9.32 27.94
C ALA A 871 -31.99 9.47 27.64
N GLY A 872 -32.89 8.85 28.47
CA GLY A 872 -34.33 8.91 28.29
C GLY A 872 -34.87 8.08 27.13
N GLY A 873 -34.06 7.15 26.60
CA GLY A 873 -34.47 6.20 25.57
C GLY A 873 -35.22 5.01 26.13
N ALA A 874 -36.41 4.68 25.60
CA ALA A 874 -36.99 3.38 25.80
C ALA A 874 -36.16 2.33 25.10
N VAL A 875 -35.54 1.40 25.82
CA VAL A 875 -34.92 0.19 25.26
C VAL A 875 -36.03 -0.61 24.58
N THR A 876 -36.09 -0.54 23.25
CA THR A 876 -36.94 -1.48 22.50
C THR A 876 -36.32 -2.87 22.63
N ALA A 877 -37.01 -3.77 23.29
CA ALA A 877 -36.58 -5.15 23.58
C ALA A 877 -36.08 -5.94 22.34
N GLY A 878 -36.41 -5.50 21.13
CA GLY A 878 -35.97 -6.12 19.87
C GLY A 878 -34.50 -5.96 19.54
N GLY A 879 -33.80 -4.96 20.07
CA GLY A 879 -32.34 -4.77 19.82
C GLY A 879 -31.46 -5.73 20.64
N VAL A 880 -31.91 -6.04 21.88
CA VAL A 880 -31.17 -6.90 22.82
C VAL A 880 -31.31 -8.39 22.44
N GLU A 881 -32.46 -8.82 21.96
CA GLU A 881 -32.65 -10.21 21.51
C GLU A 881 -31.88 -10.55 20.25
N ARG A 882 -31.72 -9.59 19.28
CA ARG A 882 -30.89 -9.81 18.08
C ARG A 882 -29.38 -9.90 18.39
N VAL A 883 -28.91 -9.14 19.35
CA VAL A 883 -27.51 -9.24 19.82
C VAL A 883 -27.27 -10.57 20.56
N LYS A 884 -28.23 -11.07 21.31
CA LYS A 884 -28.15 -12.39 21.95
C LYS A 884 -28.13 -13.54 20.94
N GLY A 885 -28.85 -13.45 19.84
CA GLY A 885 -28.88 -14.47 18.79
C GLY A 885 -27.57 -14.62 18.03
N THR A 886 -26.78 -13.54 17.90
CA THR A 886 -25.51 -13.55 17.13
C THR A 886 -24.28 -13.82 18.00
N LEU A 887 -24.39 -13.66 19.32
CA LEU A 887 -23.30 -13.89 20.29
C LEU A 887 -23.55 -15.06 21.27
N ALA A 888 -24.62 -15.82 21.07
CA ALA A 888 -24.91 -16.99 21.89
C ALA A 888 -23.98 -18.15 21.55
N PHE A 889 -22.80 -18.12 22.11
CA PHE A 889 -21.94 -19.26 22.35
C PHE A 889 -22.26 -19.81 23.76
N GLY A 890 -23.26 -20.61 23.87
CA GLY A 890 -23.63 -21.17 25.15
C GLY A 890 -24.22 -22.55 25.02
N GLN A 891 -23.67 -23.42 25.76
CA GLN A 891 -24.08 -24.77 26.08
C GLN A 891 -25.62 -24.95 26.21
N GLU A 892 -26.17 -25.89 25.47
CA GLU A 892 -27.25 -26.74 25.97
C GLU A 892 -27.00 -28.18 25.50
N GLY A 893 -27.16 -29.09 26.42
CA GLY A 893 -26.87 -30.51 26.27
C GLY A 893 -27.90 -31.25 25.38
N PRO A 894 -27.69 -32.54 25.10
CA PRO A 894 -28.30 -33.23 23.97
C PRO A 894 -29.77 -33.60 24.20
N GLY A 895 -30.65 -32.95 23.49
CA GLY A 895 -32.05 -33.38 23.30
C GLY A 895 -32.15 -34.44 22.17
N LYS A 896 -32.89 -35.48 22.44
CA LYS A 896 -33.10 -36.64 21.57
C LYS A 896 -33.64 -36.27 20.18
N PRO A 897 -33.25 -36.99 19.12
CA PRO A 897 -33.73 -36.74 17.76
C PRO A 897 -35.14 -37.33 17.52
N PRO A 898 -35.98 -36.69 16.71
CA PRO A 898 -37.22 -37.29 16.22
C PRO A 898 -36.94 -38.28 15.06
N LYS A 899 -37.75 -39.32 15.02
CA LYS A 899 -37.70 -40.44 14.09
C LYS A 899 -38.05 -40.04 12.64
N PRO A 900 -37.48 -40.68 11.63
CA PRO A 900 -37.72 -40.34 10.21
C PRO A 900 -39.05 -40.94 9.68
N VAL A 901 -39.76 -40.12 8.92
CA VAL A 901 -40.91 -40.56 8.12
C VAL A 901 -40.42 -41.00 6.73
N SER A 902 -40.77 -42.26 6.38
CA SER A 902 -40.50 -42.86 5.12
C SER A 902 -41.41 -42.31 4.01
N GLN A 903 -40.89 -41.95 2.85
CA GLN A 903 -41.66 -42.04 1.61
C GLN A 903 -40.76 -42.32 0.39
N ARG A 904 -41.10 -43.40 -0.23
CA ARG A 904 -41.05 -44.04 -1.53
C ARG A 904 -40.27 -43.42 -2.67
N ARG A 905 -39.47 -44.28 -3.23
CA ARG A 905 -38.77 -44.23 -4.54
C ARG A 905 -39.72 -43.98 -5.71
N ASP A 906 -39.26 -43.11 -6.63
CA ASP A 906 -39.54 -43.40 -8.04
C ASP A 906 -38.28 -43.13 -8.89
N ARG A 907 -37.99 -44.09 -9.76
CA ARG A 907 -36.79 -44.16 -10.63
C ARG A 907 -37.08 -43.51 -11.95
N ARG A 908 -36.28 -42.53 -12.40
CA ARG A 908 -35.98 -42.38 -13.84
C ARG A 908 -34.54 -41.84 -13.98
N ARG A 909 -33.76 -42.50 -14.85
CA ARG A 909 -32.35 -42.20 -15.13
C ARG A 909 -32.22 -41.01 -16.07
N PRO A 910 -31.09 -40.24 -15.91
CA PRO A 910 -30.84 -39.02 -16.66
C PRO A 910 -29.82 -39.18 -17.79
N SER A 911 -29.86 -38.24 -18.70
CA SER A 911 -28.84 -37.93 -19.70
C SER A 911 -27.64 -37.21 -19.08
N ARG A 912 -26.43 -37.47 -19.57
CA ARG A 912 -25.13 -36.99 -19.09
C ARG A 912 -25.05 -35.48 -19.09
N PRO A 913 -24.51 -34.86 -18.07
CA PRO A 913 -24.03 -33.47 -18.12
C PRO A 913 -22.53 -33.40 -18.34
N SER A 914 -22.13 -32.29 -18.95
CA SER A 914 -20.79 -31.78 -19.14
C SER A 914 -20.02 -31.60 -17.81
N ARG A 915 -18.69 -31.71 -17.86
CA ARG A 915 -17.74 -31.66 -16.75
C ARG A 915 -17.94 -30.43 -15.85
N PRO A 916 -17.97 -30.59 -14.55
CA PRO A 916 -17.94 -29.47 -13.64
C PRO A 916 -16.50 -28.95 -13.45
N LEU A 917 -16.39 -27.62 -13.37
CA LEU A 917 -15.20 -26.89 -12.92
C LEU A 917 -14.85 -27.26 -11.47
N PRO A 918 -13.59 -27.23 -11.04
CA PRO A 918 -13.19 -27.57 -9.69
C PRO A 918 -13.76 -26.56 -8.69
N PRO A 919 -14.29 -27.01 -7.56
CA PRO A 919 -14.79 -26.11 -6.53
C PRO A 919 -13.64 -25.34 -5.88
N LEU A 920 -13.79 -24.03 -5.78
CA LEU A 920 -12.93 -23.12 -5.02
C LEU A 920 -12.86 -23.45 -3.53
#